data_1dfd7396053284d19868c9ced4eb987d
#
_entry.id   1dfd7396053284d19868c9ced4eb987d
#
_cell.length_a   1.000
_cell.length_b   1.000
_cell.length_c   1.000
_cell.angle_alpha   90.00
_cell.angle_beta   90.00
_cell.angle_gamma   90.00
#
_symmetry.space_group_name_H-M   'P 1'
#
loop_
_entity.id
_entity.type
_entity.pdbx_description
1 polymer ?
#
loop_
_entity_poly.entity_id
_entity_poly.type
_entity_poly.pdbx_seq_one_letter_code
_entity_poly.pdbx_strand_id
1 'polypeptide(L)'
;MQPTLCARCHKNMAVVFINRIENGQSHQEGLCLKCARELHIKPIDDIISKMGINDEDLDGLSSEMMEAMQNLSGSGDDLMNIENDDDSSDDDGKTATFPFLNRLFGAQNAANAENRDSAAETERPRVGKDGGERKPKRKFLDNYCISLTDRARAGKLDRMIGRSEELERVIQILNRRQKNNPCLIGEPGVGKTAIAEGLAQRIASGDVPAKLRDKQVFLLDLTSLVAGTQFRGQFESRMKGLIEEIRREGNIILVIDEVHNLVGAGDAEGSMNAANILKPALSRGEIQVIGATTFNEYRKHIEKDAALERRFQPVTVAEPSLSDSVEILKGIRKYYEDFHGVKISDEMCRMAVTLSERYITDRFLPDKAIDLIDEACSDVNLHNKDIERSAEIKKECADLDKERELLLSSTAGDGDFEKLAELRSRDLQLKDELSQIEAKGMPELTADNLAHIIELWTKIPASNIRADEFERLSGLAGRLKAHIIGQDEAVNAVCAAIKRSRAGLQSKRKPVSFIFVGSTGVGKTELVKRLAADLFNSPESLIRLDMSEFMEKFSVSRIIGSPPGYVGYDEAGQLTEKIRRKPYSVVLFDEIEKAHPDVMNILLQILDDGRITDAQGRTVNFENTVIVMTTNAGSDKRTGSVGFNMSADEQGKEKAVKALNDFLRPEFINRVDEIIYFHHLTEENIRAIASLMLEDLRTAMAERGTALTWDESVITYLAEKGYSAAYGARNLQRLIQKDVEDAIATEIIDHLKGAAKTVGLTVQDGKIVVLAV
;
A
#
# COMPACT_ATOMS: atom_id res chain seq x y z
N MET A 1 41.06 -15.70 -25.76
CA MET A 1 42.03 -14.57 -25.89
C MET A 1 43.36 -15.05 -25.40
N GLN A 2 44.42 -14.89 -26.26
CA GLN A 2 45.78 -15.17 -25.76
C GLN A 2 46.14 -14.21 -24.63
N PRO A 3 46.80 -14.64 -23.57
CA PRO A 3 47.15 -13.77 -22.45
C PRO A 3 48.05 -12.62 -22.96
N THR A 4 47.54 -11.38 -22.87
CA THR A 4 48.28 -10.20 -23.31
C THR A 4 49.24 -9.78 -22.22
N LEU A 5 50.49 -9.61 -22.61
CA LEU A 5 51.53 -9.06 -21.75
C LEU A 5 51.30 -7.54 -21.53
N CYS A 6 51.74 -7.04 -20.39
CA CYS A 6 51.65 -5.62 -20.06
C CYS A 6 52.23 -4.75 -21.16
N ALA A 7 51.47 -3.79 -21.66
CA ALA A 7 51.85 -2.89 -22.76
C ALA A 7 53.08 -2.02 -22.43
N ARG A 8 53.43 -1.84 -21.13
CA ARG A 8 54.51 -0.99 -20.68
C ARG A 8 55.81 -1.76 -20.38
N CYS A 9 55.75 -2.83 -19.59
CA CYS A 9 56.97 -3.57 -19.22
C CYS A 9 57.25 -4.81 -20.06
N HIS A 10 56.25 -5.32 -20.79
CA HIS A 10 56.30 -6.54 -21.63
C HIS A 10 56.84 -7.79 -20.92
N LYS A 11 56.87 -7.77 -19.56
CA LYS A 11 57.38 -8.88 -18.74
C LYS A 11 56.27 -9.61 -17.97
N ASN A 12 55.34 -8.84 -17.40
CA ASN A 12 54.26 -9.36 -16.56
C ASN A 12 52.94 -9.34 -17.32
N MET A 13 51.99 -10.19 -16.94
CA MET A 13 50.69 -10.21 -17.55
C MET A 13 49.89 -8.93 -17.27
N ALA A 14 49.09 -8.51 -18.26
CA ALA A 14 48.16 -7.41 -18.10
C ALA A 14 46.95 -7.85 -17.27
N VAL A 15 46.71 -7.14 -16.17
CA VAL A 15 45.62 -7.39 -15.19
C VAL A 15 44.66 -6.22 -15.18
N VAL A 16 45.15 -5.04 -15.52
CA VAL A 16 44.37 -3.78 -15.51
C VAL A 16 44.27 -3.28 -16.93
N PHE A 17 43.03 -3.09 -17.42
CA PHE A 17 42.79 -2.56 -18.74
C PHE A 17 42.28 -1.12 -18.62
N ILE A 18 42.98 -0.19 -19.28
CA ILE A 18 42.62 1.23 -19.31
C ILE A 18 42.28 1.65 -20.75
N ASN A 19 41.24 2.46 -20.90
CA ASN A 19 40.95 3.09 -22.20
C ASN A 19 41.60 4.47 -22.23
N ARG A 20 42.56 4.64 -23.16
CA ARG A 20 43.25 5.90 -23.41
C ARG A 20 42.76 6.51 -24.72
N ILE A 21 42.37 7.77 -24.65
CA ILE A 21 41.91 8.51 -25.83
C ILE A 21 43.09 9.33 -26.35
N GLU A 22 43.66 8.95 -27.48
CA GLU A 22 44.67 9.73 -28.18
C GLU A 22 44.14 10.08 -29.58
N ASN A 23 44.17 11.37 -29.93
CA ASN A 23 43.70 11.89 -31.22
C ASN A 23 42.24 11.52 -31.58
N GLY A 24 41.33 11.37 -30.59
CA GLY A 24 39.93 11.07 -30.84
C GLY A 24 39.61 9.59 -31.11
N GLN A 25 40.59 8.70 -30.98
CA GLN A 25 40.38 7.24 -31.00
C GLN A 25 40.69 6.63 -29.63
N SER A 26 39.83 5.73 -29.15
CA SER A 26 40.04 5.03 -27.90
C SER A 26 40.88 3.77 -28.15
N HIS A 27 42.04 3.70 -27.48
CA HIS A 27 42.88 2.51 -27.46
C HIS A 27 42.80 1.86 -26.09
N GLN A 28 42.56 0.55 -26.03
CA GLN A 28 42.56 -0.23 -24.81
C GLN A 28 43.97 -0.77 -24.53
N GLU A 29 44.60 -0.32 -23.46
CA GLU A 29 45.91 -0.78 -23.03
C GLU A 29 45.81 -1.64 -21.77
N GLY A 30 46.46 -2.82 -21.79
CA GLY A 30 46.54 -3.71 -20.65
C GLY A 30 47.82 -3.46 -19.85
N LEU A 31 47.73 -3.24 -18.54
CA LEU A 31 48.86 -2.99 -17.63
C LEU A 31 48.94 -4.06 -16.52
N CYS A 32 50.15 -4.42 -16.09
CA CYS A 32 50.35 -5.22 -14.87
C CYS A 32 50.16 -4.34 -13.61
N LEU A 33 49.92 -4.97 -12.48
CA LEU A 33 49.68 -4.25 -11.21
C LEU A 33 50.80 -3.29 -10.84
N LYS A 34 52.06 -3.67 -11.05
CA LYS A 34 53.23 -2.82 -10.78
C LYS A 34 53.26 -1.57 -11.69
N CYS A 35 53.05 -1.74 -12.97
CA CYS A 35 53.01 -0.62 -13.92
C CYS A 35 51.77 0.29 -13.72
N ALA A 36 50.64 -0.27 -13.28
CA ALA A 36 49.44 0.48 -12.93
C ALA A 36 49.65 1.35 -11.68
N ARG A 37 50.38 0.85 -10.67
CA ARG A 37 50.78 1.60 -9.47
C ARG A 37 51.77 2.72 -9.80
N GLU A 38 52.78 2.46 -10.62
CA GLU A 38 53.74 3.48 -11.08
C GLU A 38 53.10 4.64 -11.88
N LEU A 39 51.88 4.39 -12.44
CA LEU A 39 51.08 5.40 -13.13
C LEU A 39 50.09 6.13 -12.21
N HIS A 40 50.16 5.86 -10.90
CA HIS A 40 49.32 6.48 -9.86
C HIS A 40 47.81 6.46 -10.24
N ILE A 41 47.32 5.31 -10.68
CA ILE A 41 45.90 5.13 -10.99
C ILE A 41 45.13 5.03 -9.66
N LYS A 42 44.48 6.11 -9.22
CA LYS A 42 43.82 6.26 -7.90
C LYS A 42 43.03 5.04 -7.42
N PRO A 43 42.15 4.38 -8.21
CA PRO A 43 41.43 3.21 -7.71
C PRO A 43 42.33 2.02 -7.35
N ILE A 44 43.50 1.91 -7.95
CA ILE A 44 44.43 0.80 -7.74
C ILE A 44 45.36 1.11 -6.57
N ASP A 45 45.82 2.33 -6.44
CA ASP A 45 46.59 2.78 -5.27
C ASP A 45 45.78 2.64 -3.98
N ASP A 46 44.49 2.95 -4.00
CA ASP A 46 43.58 2.79 -2.88
C ASP A 46 43.38 1.31 -2.47
N ILE A 47 43.31 0.42 -3.45
CA ILE A 47 43.16 -1.03 -3.23
C ILE A 47 44.43 -1.60 -2.67
N ILE A 48 45.59 -1.30 -3.25
CA ILE A 48 46.90 -1.79 -2.80
C ILE A 48 47.23 -1.25 -1.39
N SER A 49 46.91 0.01 -1.11
CA SER A 49 47.11 0.62 0.22
C SER A 49 46.25 0.00 1.31
N LYS A 50 44.96 -0.32 0.98
CA LYS A 50 44.06 -1.04 1.90
C LYS A 50 44.47 -2.48 2.16
N MET A 51 45.22 -3.09 1.24
CA MET A 51 45.72 -4.46 1.38
C MET A 51 47.08 -4.56 2.10
N GLY A 52 47.79 -3.47 2.33
CA GLY A 52 49.08 -3.47 3.00
C GLY A 52 50.20 -4.19 2.21
N ILE A 53 50.08 -4.29 0.88
CA ILE A 53 51.01 -5.03 0.01
C ILE A 53 52.20 -4.13 -0.36
N ASN A 54 53.41 -4.61 -0.10
CA ASN A 54 54.67 -3.91 -0.44
C ASN A 54 55.10 -4.18 -1.90
N ASP A 55 56.06 -3.38 -2.43
CA ASP A 55 56.50 -3.51 -3.83
C ASP A 55 57.17 -4.86 -4.14
N GLU A 56 57.82 -5.49 -3.15
CA GLU A 56 58.43 -6.83 -3.28
C GLU A 56 57.39 -7.95 -3.38
N ASP A 57 56.23 -7.78 -2.73
CA ASP A 57 55.14 -8.75 -2.74
C ASP A 57 54.36 -8.72 -4.10
N LEU A 58 54.39 -7.60 -4.83
CA LEU A 58 53.77 -7.46 -6.13
C LEU A 58 54.45 -8.27 -7.25
N ASP A 59 55.76 -8.42 -7.16
CA ASP A 59 56.57 -9.26 -8.08
C ASP A 59 56.31 -10.76 -7.80
N GLY A 60 56.17 -11.14 -6.53
CA GLY A 60 55.77 -12.50 -6.10
C GLY A 60 54.37 -12.89 -6.59
N LEU A 61 53.40 -12.02 -6.37
CA LEU A 61 52.00 -12.22 -6.81
C LEU A 61 51.89 -12.35 -8.33
N SER A 62 52.70 -11.62 -9.10
CA SER A 62 52.67 -11.71 -10.57
C SER A 62 53.30 -13.01 -11.11
N SER A 63 54.28 -13.61 -10.41
CA SER A 63 54.86 -14.89 -10.76
C SER A 63 53.97 -16.07 -10.35
N GLU A 64 53.33 -16.05 -9.19
CA GLU A 64 52.33 -17.06 -8.79
C GLU A 64 51.11 -17.09 -9.70
N MET A 65 50.70 -15.94 -10.18
CA MET A 65 49.59 -15.80 -11.15
C MET A 65 49.96 -16.39 -12.51
N MET A 66 51.23 -16.30 -12.91
CA MET A 66 51.74 -16.88 -14.13
C MET A 66 51.84 -18.42 -14.07
N GLU A 67 52.24 -18.95 -12.90
CA GLU A 67 52.27 -20.40 -12.61
C GLU A 67 50.86 -21.03 -12.54
N ALA A 68 49.91 -20.34 -11.87
CA ALA A 68 48.53 -20.80 -11.77
C ALA A 68 47.88 -20.89 -13.13
N MET A 69 48.19 -20.02 -14.06
CA MET A 69 47.60 -20.00 -15.38
C MET A 69 48.27 -20.99 -16.36
N GLN A 70 49.56 -21.29 -16.17
CA GLN A 70 50.22 -22.38 -16.91
C GLN A 70 49.66 -23.76 -16.52
N ASN A 71 49.28 -23.91 -15.27
CA ASN A 71 48.62 -25.13 -14.76
C ASN A 71 47.16 -25.28 -15.23
N LEU A 72 46.47 -24.19 -15.60
CA LEU A 72 45.11 -24.22 -16.17
C LEU A 72 45.08 -24.48 -17.68
N SER A 73 46.19 -24.31 -18.41
CA SER A 73 46.24 -24.57 -19.86
C SER A 73 46.37 -26.04 -20.21
N GLY A 74 46.42 -26.94 -19.23
CA GLY A 74 46.52 -28.39 -19.38
C GLY A 74 45.22 -29.19 -19.43
N SER A 75 44.07 -28.62 -19.19
CA SER A 75 42.76 -29.29 -19.29
C SER A 75 41.86 -28.49 -20.21
N GLY A 76 41.69 -29.01 -21.44
CA GLY A 76 40.91 -28.42 -22.51
C GLY A 76 39.40 -28.44 -22.24
N ASP A 77 38.74 -27.58 -23.06
CA ASP A 77 37.29 -27.48 -23.27
C ASP A 77 36.43 -27.13 -22.06
N ASP A 78 36.26 -25.81 -21.81
CA ASP A 78 34.95 -25.22 -21.46
C ASP A 78 35.08 -23.69 -21.16
N LEU A 79 35.70 -22.93 -22.04
CA LEU A 79 35.76 -21.46 -21.88
C LEU A 79 35.63 -20.71 -23.23
N MET A 80 34.59 -21.04 -23.99
CA MET A 80 34.21 -20.19 -25.13
C MET A 80 32.68 -20.13 -25.18
N ASN A 81 32.13 -19.04 -24.64
CA ASN A 81 30.96 -18.36 -25.18
C ASN A 81 30.67 -17.16 -24.24
N ILE A 82 31.25 -16.03 -24.61
CA ILE A 82 30.72 -14.72 -24.22
C ILE A 82 30.55 -13.97 -25.51
N GLU A 83 29.36 -14.02 -26.07
CA GLU A 83 28.92 -13.13 -27.13
C GLU A 83 28.62 -11.74 -26.56
N ASN A 84 29.08 -10.74 -27.26
CA ASN A 84 28.81 -9.33 -27.06
C ASN A 84 27.34 -9.06 -27.40
N ASP A 85 26.60 -8.44 -26.47
CA ASP A 85 25.45 -7.61 -26.82
C ASP A 85 25.75 -6.16 -26.43
N ASP A 86 26.01 -5.36 -27.45
CA ASP A 86 25.89 -3.91 -27.45
C ASP A 86 24.39 -3.58 -27.55
N ASP A 87 23.84 -2.86 -26.62
CA ASP A 87 23.06 -1.63 -26.82
C ASP A 87 22.41 -1.13 -25.53
N SER A 88 22.67 0.08 -25.21
CA SER A 88 21.87 1.18 -24.68
C SER A 88 22.53 1.99 -23.57
N SER A 89 22.72 3.22 -23.94
CA SER A 89 22.98 4.44 -23.15
C SER A 89 22.36 4.47 -21.76
N ASP A 90 23.18 4.76 -20.72
CA ASP A 90 23.08 5.99 -19.91
C ASP A 90 24.22 6.06 -18.88
N ASP A 91 24.69 7.28 -18.72
CA ASP A 91 25.76 7.82 -17.91
C ASP A 91 25.57 7.53 -16.42
N ASP A 92 26.58 6.91 -15.77
CA ASP A 92 27.10 7.24 -14.44
C ASP A 92 28.14 6.19 -13.97
N GLY A 93 29.31 6.69 -13.64
CA GLY A 93 30.32 6.14 -12.72
C GLY A 93 30.63 4.63 -12.75
N LYS A 94 31.25 4.07 -13.79
CA LYS A 94 31.65 2.64 -13.81
C LYS A 94 32.86 2.37 -12.91
N THR A 95 32.61 1.75 -11.75
CA THR A 95 33.60 1.00 -10.98
C THR A 95 33.93 -0.29 -11.71
N ALA A 96 35.20 -0.46 -12.08
CA ALA A 96 35.71 -1.70 -12.70
C ALA A 96 35.61 -2.87 -11.72
N THR A 97 34.75 -3.84 -12.02
CA THR A 97 34.63 -5.10 -11.27
C THR A 97 35.66 -6.11 -11.79
N PHE A 98 36.52 -6.58 -10.89
CA PHE A 98 37.52 -7.62 -11.18
C PHE A 98 37.02 -8.99 -10.66
N PRO A 99 36.43 -9.86 -11.50
CA PRO A 99 35.86 -11.15 -11.03
C PRO A 99 36.91 -12.13 -10.49
N PHE A 100 38.17 -11.95 -10.86
CA PHE A 100 39.29 -12.81 -10.44
C PHE A 100 39.76 -12.53 -9.02
N LEU A 101 39.78 -11.26 -8.59
CA LEU A 101 40.23 -10.89 -7.24
C LEU A 101 39.30 -11.46 -6.15
N ASN A 102 38.00 -11.56 -6.41
CA ASN A 102 37.06 -12.19 -5.46
C ASN A 102 37.28 -13.70 -5.25
N ARG A 103 37.87 -14.40 -6.20
CA ARG A 103 38.23 -15.82 -6.06
C ARG A 103 39.51 -16.03 -5.27
N LEU A 104 40.50 -15.14 -5.42
CA LEU A 104 41.77 -15.21 -4.71
C LEU A 104 41.60 -14.85 -3.23
N PHE A 105 40.75 -13.88 -2.88
CA PHE A 105 40.51 -13.43 -1.52
C PHE A 105 39.52 -14.30 -0.75
N GLY A 106 38.63 -15.01 -1.43
CA GLY A 106 37.76 -16.02 -0.80
C GLY A 106 38.50 -17.24 -0.31
N ALA A 107 39.60 -17.58 -0.96
CA ALA A 107 40.46 -18.72 -0.56
C ALA A 107 41.43 -18.40 0.59
N GLN A 108 41.93 -17.16 0.70
CA GLN A 108 42.83 -16.76 1.78
C GLN A 108 42.15 -16.52 3.12
N ASN A 109 40.88 -16.09 3.13
CA ASN A 109 40.08 -16.00 4.37
C ASN A 109 39.69 -17.36 4.94
N ALA A 110 39.64 -18.42 4.11
CA ALA A 110 39.45 -19.79 4.59
C ALA A 110 40.74 -20.41 5.19
N ALA A 111 41.92 -20.05 4.67
CA ALA A 111 43.20 -20.53 5.17
C ALA A 111 43.69 -19.84 6.47
N ASN A 112 43.30 -18.56 6.68
CA ASN A 112 43.63 -17.82 7.90
C ASN A 112 42.69 -18.09 9.10
N ALA A 113 41.55 -18.78 8.87
CA ALA A 113 40.71 -19.26 9.96
C ALA A 113 41.17 -20.56 10.59
N GLU A 114 41.98 -21.35 9.90
CA GLU A 114 42.50 -22.60 10.42
C GLU A 114 43.85 -22.47 11.21
N ASN A 115 44.53 -21.31 11.14
CA ASN A 115 45.84 -21.10 11.77
C ASN A 115 45.84 -20.26 13.06
N ARG A 116 44.67 -20.04 13.69
CA ARG A 116 44.61 -19.31 14.99
C ARG A 116 44.36 -20.19 16.22
N ASP A 117 44.26 -21.51 16.08
CA ASP A 117 44.01 -22.43 17.20
C ASP A 117 45.14 -23.45 17.44
N SER A 118 46.41 -23.07 17.21
CA SER A 118 47.55 -23.92 17.56
C SER A 118 48.70 -23.14 18.22
N ALA A 119 48.43 -22.64 19.41
CA ALA A 119 49.52 -22.31 20.37
C ALA A 119 48.95 -22.21 21.79
N ALA A 120 48.92 -23.29 22.50
CA ALA A 120 49.13 -23.47 23.95
C ALA A 120 48.30 -24.66 24.49
N GLU A 121 48.86 -25.87 24.42
CA GLU A 121 48.48 -26.93 25.34
C GLU A 121 49.74 -27.60 25.85
N THR A 122 50.08 -27.27 27.09
CA THR A 122 50.91 -28.09 27.95
C THR A 122 50.06 -29.10 28.68
N GLU A 123 50.49 -30.33 28.63
CA GLU A 123 49.91 -31.56 29.16
C GLU A 123 49.37 -31.50 30.59
N ARG A 124 48.19 -32.11 30.84
CA ARG A 124 47.88 -32.98 32.00
C ARG A 124 46.64 -33.85 31.78
N PRO A 125 46.44 -34.97 32.51
CA PRO A 125 45.92 -36.19 31.95
C PRO A 125 44.42 -36.46 32.12
N ARG A 126 43.95 -37.41 31.28
CA ARG A 126 42.63 -37.95 31.15
C ARG A 126 42.00 -38.47 32.42
N VAL A 127 40.73 -38.15 32.67
CA VAL A 127 39.70 -39.07 33.21
C VAL A 127 38.28 -38.56 32.80
N GLY A 128 37.43 -39.47 32.31
CA GLY A 128 35.98 -39.38 32.45
C GLY A 128 35.19 -39.09 31.17
N LYS A 129 34.58 -40.11 30.63
CA LYS A 129 33.54 -40.16 29.60
C LYS A 129 32.37 -39.22 29.89
N ASP A 130 31.98 -38.42 28.91
CA ASP A 130 30.58 -38.22 28.66
C ASP A 130 30.38 -38.08 27.14
N GLY A 131 29.66 -39.02 26.55
CA GLY A 131 29.39 -39.11 25.12
C GLY A 131 28.27 -38.14 24.74
N GLY A 132 28.56 -36.87 24.54
CA GLY A 132 27.69 -35.96 23.84
C GLY A 132 27.94 -36.10 22.34
N GLU A 133 27.06 -36.76 21.63
CA GLU A 133 27.04 -36.76 20.18
C GLU A 133 27.08 -35.33 19.66
N ARG A 134 28.14 -34.92 19.00
CA ARG A 134 28.21 -33.67 18.25
C ARG A 134 27.19 -33.78 17.11
N LYS A 135 26.01 -33.15 17.28
CA LYS A 135 25.01 -33.03 16.21
C LYS A 135 25.73 -32.47 14.96
N PRO A 136 25.56 -33.09 13.80
CA PRO A 136 26.13 -32.59 12.57
C PRO A 136 25.66 -31.15 12.32
N LYS A 137 26.54 -30.23 11.94
CA LYS A 137 26.24 -28.84 11.67
C LYS A 137 25.17 -28.77 10.57
N ARG A 138 24.03 -28.10 10.82
CA ARG A 138 22.92 -27.85 9.90
C ARG A 138 23.25 -26.64 9.05
N LYS A 139 24.00 -26.85 7.97
CA LYS A 139 24.56 -25.77 7.16
C LYS A 139 23.50 -25.02 6.34
N PHE A 140 22.56 -25.75 5.74
CA PHE A 140 21.53 -25.15 4.87
C PHE A 140 20.33 -24.66 5.67
N LEU A 141 19.87 -25.44 6.64
CA LEU A 141 18.75 -25.06 7.51
C LEU A 141 19.06 -23.78 8.32
N ASP A 142 20.25 -23.72 8.93
CA ASP A 142 20.64 -22.55 9.74
C ASP A 142 20.87 -21.29 8.91
N ASN A 143 21.23 -21.41 7.62
CA ASN A 143 21.51 -20.27 6.75
C ASN A 143 20.25 -19.77 5.99
N TYR A 144 19.31 -20.64 5.69
CA TYR A 144 18.17 -20.31 4.80
C TYR A 144 16.79 -20.52 5.43
N CYS A 145 16.73 -20.99 6.68
CA CYS A 145 15.47 -21.24 7.37
C CYS A 145 15.49 -20.66 8.78
N ILE A 146 14.33 -20.24 9.23
CA ILE A 146 14.09 -19.76 10.59
C ILE A 146 13.42 -20.88 11.39
N SER A 147 14.04 -21.32 12.51
CA SER A 147 13.43 -22.31 13.39
C SER A 147 12.27 -21.70 14.19
N LEU A 148 11.03 -22.00 13.80
CA LEU A 148 9.85 -21.57 14.54
C LEU A 148 9.72 -22.30 15.87
N THR A 149 10.11 -23.57 15.94
CA THR A 149 10.05 -24.36 17.19
C THR A 149 11.00 -23.83 18.26
N ASP A 150 12.21 -23.38 17.87
CA ASP A 150 13.17 -22.81 18.83
C ASP A 150 12.73 -21.41 19.26
N ARG A 151 12.14 -20.62 18.37
CA ARG A 151 11.50 -19.34 18.72
C ARG A 151 10.33 -19.54 19.68
N ALA A 152 9.51 -20.58 19.46
CA ALA A 152 8.42 -20.94 20.38
C ALA A 152 8.93 -21.30 21.78
N ARG A 153 9.98 -22.11 21.87
CA ARG A 153 10.63 -22.49 23.14
C ARG A 153 11.24 -21.30 23.86
N ALA A 154 11.74 -20.33 23.10
CA ALA A 154 12.30 -19.09 23.63
C ALA A 154 11.23 -18.04 23.99
N GLY A 155 9.93 -18.33 23.78
CA GLY A 155 8.83 -17.39 24.04
C GLY A 155 8.82 -16.17 23.11
N LYS A 156 9.43 -16.27 21.91
CA LYS A 156 9.57 -15.17 20.95
C LYS A 156 8.51 -15.19 19.84
N LEU A 157 7.50 -16.05 19.95
CA LEU A 157 6.37 -16.09 19.03
C LEU A 157 5.12 -15.59 19.71
N ASP A 158 4.34 -14.82 18.98
CA ASP A 158 3.05 -14.31 19.44
C ASP A 158 2.05 -15.45 19.61
N ARG A 159 1.20 -15.35 20.62
CA ARG A 159 0.20 -16.37 20.89
C ARG A 159 -0.83 -16.41 19.76
N MET A 160 -1.00 -17.57 19.13
CA MET A 160 -2.06 -17.78 18.14
C MET A 160 -3.44 -17.79 18.82
N ILE A 161 -4.38 -17.01 18.27
CA ILE A 161 -5.74 -16.87 18.77
C ILE A 161 -6.74 -17.05 17.63
N GLY A 162 -7.84 -17.75 17.90
CA GLY A 162 -9.00 -17.83 16.99
C GLY A 162 -8.86 -18.74 15.78
N ARG A 163 -7.77 -19.55 15.63
CA ARG A 163 -7.51 -20.44 14.48
C ARG A 163 -7.38 -21.91 14.87
N SER A 164 -8.13 -22.33 15.87
CA SER A 164 -8.02 -23.69 16.41
C SER A 164 -8.47 -24.76 15.42
N GLU A 165 -9.53 -24.52 14.66
CA GLU A 165 -10.08 -25.49 13.69
C GLU A 165 -9.12 -25.71 12.53
N GLU A 166 -8.56 -24.63 11.96
CA GLU A 166 -7.60 -24.73 10.86
C GLU A 166 -6.31 -25.41 11.33
N LEU A 167 -5.84 -25.10 12.55
CA LEU A 167 -4.66 -25.73 13.12
C LEU A 167 -4.88 -27.22 13.38
N GLU A 168 -6.02 -27.63 13.92
CA GLU A 168 -6.37 -29.05 14.07
C GLU A 168 -6.42 -29.75 12.73
N ARG A 169 -6.95 -29.10 11.70
CA ARG A 169 -6.96 -29.63 10.35
C ARG A 169 -5.56 -29.82 9.79
N VAL A 170 -4.65 -28.87 10.01
CA VAL A 170 -3.23 -28.98 9.65
C VAL A 170 -2.59 -30.17 10.35
N ILE A 171 -2.79 -30.32 11.66
CA ILE A 171 -2.28 -31.45 12.46
C ILE A 171 -2.82 -32.77 11.93
N GLN A 172 -4.12 -32.87 11.61
CA GLN A 172 -4.73 -34.07 11.01
C GLN A 172 -4.07 -34.42 9.69
N ILE A 173 -3.84 -33.45 8.81
CA ILE A 173 -3.22 -33.70 7.49
C ILE A 173 -1.77 -34.14 7.67
N LEU A 174 -0.97 -33.49 8.50
CA LEU A 174 0.42 -33.85 8.77
C LEU A 174 0.55 -35.29 9.35
N ASN A 175 -0.46 -35.75 10.06
CA ASN A 175 -0.48 -37.11 10.64
C ASN A 175 -0.88 -38.20 9.64
N ARG A 176 -1.32 -37.88 8.43
CA ARG A 176 -1.70 -38.83 7.36
C ARG A 176 -0.48 -39.59 6.83
N ARG A 177 -0.76 -40.74 6.22
CA ARG A 177 0.27 -41.53 5.53
C ARG A 177 0.60 -40.99 4.13
N GLN A 178 -0.40 -40.42 3.45
CA GLN A 178 -0.29 -39.85 2.10
C GLN A 178 -1.05 -38.52 2.07
N LYS A 179 -0.71 -37.66 1.14
CA LYS A 179 -1.25 -36.27 1.06
C LYS A 179 -1.12 -35.57 2.39
N ASN A 180 0.07 -35.65 2.97
CA ASN A 180 0.40 -35.14 4.30
C ASN A 180 1.04 -33.74 4.28
N ASN A 181 0.88 -33.01 3.19
CA ASN A 181 1.35 -31.63 3.05
C ASN A 181 0.13 -30.69 3.01
N PRO A 182 -0.20 -29.99 4.09
CA PRO A 182 -1.26 -28.98 4.07
C PRO A 182 -0.83 -27.76 3.25
N CYS A 183 -1.79 -27.17 2.51
CA CYS A 183 -1.64 -25.90 1.84
C CYS A 183 -2.67 -24.93 2.40
N LEU A 184 -2.24 -23.92 3.11
CA LEU A 184 -3.07 -22.85 3.68
C LEU A 184 -3.45 -21.90 2.56
N ILE A 185 -4.74 -21.80 2.25
CA ILE A 185 -5.26 -20.98 1.17
C ILE A 185 -6.16 -19.91 1.73
N GLY A 186 -5.86 -18.66 1.48
CA GLY A 186 -6.65 -17.52 1.97
C GLY A 186 -6.08 -16.20 1.47
N GLU A 187 -6.85 -15.13 1.64
CA GLU A 187 -6.42 -13.80 1.24
C GLU A 187 -5.18 -13.32 2.04
N PRO A 188 -4.43 -12.32 1.54
CA PRO A 188 -3.31 -11.74 2.29
C PRO A 188 -3.80 -11.18 3.64
N GLY A 189 -2.99 -11.33 4.71
CA GLY A 189 -3.32 -10.73 6.00
C GLY A 189 -4.34 -11.51 6.87
N VAL A 190 -4.90 -12.65 6.41
CA VAL A 190 -5.85 -13.44 7.22
C VAL A 190 -5.20 -14.30 8.31
N GLY A 191 -3.87 -14.30 8.43
CA GLY A 191 -3.14 -15.02 9.48
C GLY A 191 -2.69 -16.43 9.09
N LYS A 192 -2.39 -16.70 7.82
CA LYS A 192 -1.88 -18.01 7.38
C LYS A 192 -0.58 -18.41 8.07
N THR A 193 0.37 -17.50 8.17
CA THR A 193 1.68 -17.73 8.82
C THR A 193 1.54 -17.97 10.32
N ALA A 194 0.58 -17.30 10.98
CA ALA A 194 0.27 -17.51 12.40
C ALA A 194 -0.18 -18.95 12.73
N ILE A 195 -0.82 -19.67 11.77
CA ILE A 195 -1.19 -21.08 11.96
C ILE A 195 0.06 -21.97 12.02
N ALA A 196 1.08 -21.67 11.21
CA ALA A 196 2.35 -22.40 11.25
C ALA A 196 3.13 -22.11 12.55
N GLU A 197 3.10 -20.88 13.04
CA GLU A 197 3.65 -20.51 14.34
C GLU A 197 2.90 -21.17 15.50
N GLY A 198 1.57 -21.22 15.43
CA GLY A 198 0.73 -21.93 16.39
C GLY A 198 1.02 -23.44 16.43
N LEU A 199 1.31 -24.06 15.28
CA LEU A 199 1.78 -25.44 15.24
C LEU A 199 3.12 -25.60 15.98
N ALA A 200 4.07 -24.70 15.74
CA ALA A 200 5.36 -24.72 16.42
C ALA A 200 5.21 -24.56 17.94
N GLN A 201 4.28 -23.71 18.40
CA GLN A 201 3.95 -23.55 19.83
C GLN A 201 3.36 -24.82 20.44
N ARG A 202 2.40 -25.47 19.75
CA ARG A 202 1.83 -26.75 20.23
C ARG A 202 2.86 -27.88 20.23
N ILE A 203 3.78 -27.92 19.29
CA ILE A 203 4.89 -28.89 19.29
C ILE A 203 5.83 -28.60 20.48
N ALA A 204 6.17 -27.33 20.71
CA ALA A 204 7.03 -26.93 21.83
C ALA A 204 6.42 -27.25 23.21
N SER A 205 5.09 -27.10 23.36
CA SER A 205 4.36 -27.45 24.57
C SER A 205 4.05 -28.95 24.71
N GLY A 206 4.26 -29.74 23.65
CA GLY A 206 3.95 -31.16 23.63
C GLY A 206 2.46 -31.49 23.39
N ASP A 207 1.61 -30.50 23.10
CA ASP A 207 0.18 -30.62 22.83
C ASP A 207 -0.12 -31.02 21.37
N VAL A 208 0.50 -32.10 20.94
CA VAL A 208 0.35 -32.68 19.61
C VAL A 208 0.39 -34.23 19.68
N PRO A 209 -0.16 -34.93 18.68
CA PRO A 209 -0.05 -36.39 18.60
C PRO A 209 1.40 -36.85 18.68
N ALA A 210 1.63 -38.05 19.26
CA ALA A 210 2.96 -38.59 19.52
C ALA A 210 3.90 -38.56 18.29
N LYS A 211 3.36 -38.73 17.08
CA LYS A 211 4.11 -38.70 15.82
C LYS A 211 4.72 -37.31 15.50
N LEU A 212 4.16 -36.27 16.05
CA LEU A 212 4.59 -34.85 15.78
C LEU A 212 5.42 -34.26 16.92
N ARG A 213 5.54 -34.90 18.08
CA ARG A 213 6.23 -34.35 19.28
C ARG A 213 7.71 -34.05 19.03
N ASP A 214 8.38 -34.92 18.25
CA ASP A 214 9.80 -34.77 17.96
C ASP A 214 10.07 -33.96 16.69
N LYS A 215 9.01 -33.44 16.04
CA LYS A 215 9.16 -32.64 14.83
C LYS A 215 9.61 -31.23 15.16
N GLN A 216 10.32 -30.62 14.21
CA GLN A 216 10.76 -29.23 14.25
C GLN A 216 10.19 -28.51 13.03
N VAL A 217 9.65 -27.32 13.25
CA VAL A 217 9.05 -26.49 12.20
C VAL A 217 10.05 -25.41 11.81
N PHE A 218 10.38 -25.34 10.53
CA PHE A 218 11.27 -24.35 9.95
C PHE A 218 10.55 -23.54 8.89
N LEU A 219 10.64 -22.23 8.94
CA LEU A 219 10.15 -21.33 7.91
C LEU A 219 11.26 -21.04 6.90
N LEU A 220 11.03 -21.33 5.63
CA LEU A 220 11.97 -21.10 4.54
C LEU A 220 12.02 -19.60 4.19
N ASP A 221 13.20 -19.02 4.22
CA ASP A 221 13.47 -17.70 3.67
C ASP A 221 13.92 -17.82 2.20
N LEU A 222 12.95 -17.63 1.30
CA LEU A 222 13.19 -17.68 -0.14
C LEU A 222 14.15 -16.58 -0.60
N THR A 223 14.08 -15.39 0.03
CA THR A 223 14.93 -14.26 -0.33
C THR A 223 16.39 -14.57 -0.06
N SER A 224 16.70 -15.11 1.12
CA SER A 224 18.06 -15.55 1.48
C SER A 224 18.56 -16.69 0.60
N LEU A 225 17.67 -17.59 0.19
CA LEU A 225 18.02 -18.70 -0.69
C LEU A 225 18.43 -18.25 -2.10
N VAL A 226 17.77 -17.20 -2.62
CA VAL A 226 18.03 -16.62 -3.96
C VAL A 226 19.16 -15.57 -3.89
N ALA A 227 19.34 -14.87 -2.79
CA ALA A 227 20.34 -13.80 -2.67
C ALA A 227 21.76 -14.27 -3.04
N GLY A 228 22.42 -13.49 -3.92
CA GLY A 228 23.80 -13.79 -4.37
C GLY A 228 23.90 -14.98 -5.34
N THR A 229 22.81 -15.52 -5.88
CA THR A 229 22.85 -16.52 -6.94
C THR A 229 22.88 -15.84 -8.30
N GLN A 230 24.06 -15.71 -8.89
CA GLN A 230 24.23 -15.17 -10.25
C GLN A 230 23.91 -16.21 -11.36
N PHE A 231 23.96 -17.49 -11.02
CA PHE A 231 23.74 -18.60 -11.94
C PHE A 231 22.67 -19.57 -11.40
N ARG A 232 21.80 -20.05 -12.30
CA ARG A 232 20.74 -21.03 -12.05
C ARG A 232 21.22 -22.25 -11.24
N GLY A 233 22.40 -22.78 -11.55
CA GLY A 233 22.96 -23.95 -10.86
C GLY A 233 23.27 -23.72 -9.36
N GLN A 234 23.53 -22.50 -8.94
CA GLN A 234 23.80 -22.19 -7.52
C GLN A 234 22.53 -22.30 -6.67
N PHE A 235 21.42 -21.76 -7.15
CA PHE A 235 20.12 -21.88 -6.49
C PHE A 235 19.68 -23.35 -6.42
N GLU A 236 19.78 -24.07 -7.55
CA GLU A 236 19.46 -25.51 -7.59
C GLU A 236 20.31 -26.31 -6.59
N SER A 237 21.59 -26.02 -6.51
CA SER A 237 22.51 -26.68 -5.55
C SER A 237 22.12 -26.38 -4.09
N ARG A 238 21.78 -25.12 -3.75
CA ARG A 238 21.32 -24.75 -2.40
C ARG A 238 20.01 -25.47 -2.04
N MET A 239 19.04 -25.46 -2.95
CA MET A 239 17.76 -26.14 -2.73
C MET A 239 17.93 -27.66 -2.59
N LYS A 240 18.76 -28.29 -3.44
CA LYS A 240 19.09 -29.74 -3.30
C LYS A 240 19.76 -30.04 -1.97
N GLY A 241 20.74 -29.23 -1.56
CA GLY A 241 21.40 -29.36 -0.28
C GLY A 241 20.45 -29.23 0.91
N LEU A 242 19.52 -28.28 0.86
CA LEU A 242 18.47 -28.11 1.87
C LEU A 242 17.56 -29.35 1.96
N ILE A 243 17.09 -29.85 0.83
CA ILE A 243 16.22 -31.05 0.79
C ILE A 243 16.97 -32.28 1.33
N GLU A 244 18.23 -32.46 0.98
CA GLU A 244 19.05 -33.56 1.49
C GLU A 244 19.27 -33.47 3.01
N GLU A 245 19.46 -32.25 3.53
CA GLU A 245 19.60 -32.01 4.98
C GLU A 245 18.30 -32.33 5.72
N ILE A 246 17.13 -31.86 5.21
CA ILE A 246 15.79 -32.17 5.75
C ILE A 246 15.54 -33.68 5.75
N ARG A 247 15.90 -34.36 4.65
CA ARG A 247 15.73 -35.79 4.50
C ARG A 247 16.62 -36.58 5.50
N ARG A 248 17.86 -36.15 5.72
CA ARG A 248 18.78 -36.77 6.66
C ARG A 248 18.29 -36.66 8.10
N GLU A 249 17.78 -35.46 8.48
CA GLU A 249 17.22 -35.20 9.82
C GLU A 249 15.90 -35.97 10.05
N GLY A 250 15.04 -36.07 9.06
CA GLY A 250 13.79 -36.85 9.08
C GLY A 250 12.70 -36.34 10.01
N ASN A 251 12.98 -35.35 10.85
CA ASN A 251 12.05 -34.78 11.83
C ASN A 251 11.64 -33.33 11.53
N ILE A 252 11.86 -32.85 10.32
CA ILE A 252 11.63 -31.45 9.94
C ILE A 252 10.31 -31.31 9.19
N ILE A 253 9.57 -30.26 9.52
CA ILE A 253 8.42 -29.76 8.75
C ILE A 253 8.82 -28.39 8.20
N LEU A 254 8.86 -28.27 6.87
CA LEU A 254 9.23 -27.04 6.20
C LEU A 254 7.98 -26.20 5.91
N VAL A 255 7.95 -24.98 6.39
CA VAL A 255 6.91 -23.99 6.05
C VAL A 255 7.43 -23.13 4.90
N ILE A 256 6.62 -23.01 3.85
CA ILE A 256 6.93 -22.18 2.69
C ILE A 256 5.79 -21.19 2.53
N ASP A 257 6.08 -19.96 2.90
CA ASP A 257 5.13 -18.86 2.62
C ASP A 257 5.22 -18.48 1.14
N GLU A 258 4.11 -18.06 0.57
CA GLU A 258 3.98 -17.78 -0.86
C GLU A 258 4.52 -18.93 -1.74
N VAL A 259 4.09 -20.15 -1.44
CA VAL A 259 4.58 -21.37 -2.13
C VAL A 259 4.45 -21.31 -3.66
N HIS A 260 3.57 -20.46 -4.19
CA HIS A 260 3.42 -20.19 -5.61
C HIS A 260 4.67 -19.59 -6.25
N ASN A 261 5.48 -18.82 -5.50
CA ASN A 261 6.74 -18.26 -5.99
C ASN A 261 7.75 -19.36 -6.38
N LEU A 262 7.67 -20.53 -5.76
CA LEU A 262 8.49 -21.68 -6.13
C LEU A 262 8.02 -22.35 -7.42
N VAL A 263 6.74 -22.22 -7.75
CA VAL A 263 6.08 -22.90 -8.90
C VAL A 263 5.97 -21.97 -10.09
N GLY A 264 5.67 -20.68 -9.86
CA GLY A 264 5.44 -19.68 -10.90
C GLY A 264 6.70 -19.06 -11.50
N ALA A 265 7.84 -19.29 -10.90
CA ALA A 265 9.13 -18.79 -11.39
C ALA A 265 9.60 -19.49 -12.70
N GLY A 266 8.71 -20.00 -13.54
CA GLY A 266 9.03 -20.83 -14.70
C GLY A 266 8.46 -20.41 -16.06
N ASP A 267 7.63 -19.35 -16.12
CA ASP A 267 6.94 -18.99 -17.38
C ASP A 267 7.72 -17.99 -18.25
N ALA A 268 8.79 -17.38 -17.74
CA ALA A 268 9.73 -16.63 -18.58
C ALA A 268 10.92 -17.52 -18.98
N GLU A 269 11.31 -17.51 -20.24
CA GLU A 269 12.50 -18.21 -20.74
C GLU A 269 13.72 -17.83 -19.89
N GLY A 270 14.20 -18.77 -19.06
CA GLY A 270 15.34 -18.58 -18.16
C GLY A 270 15.03 -18.54 -16.67
N SER A 271 13.77 -18.59 -16.21
CA SER A 271 13.45 -18.51 -14.80
C SER A 271 13.67 -19.83 -14.03
N MET A 272 14.03 -19.69 -12.74
CA MET A 272 14.40 -20.79 -11.85
C MET A 272 13.18 -21.57 -11.38
N ASN A 273 12.97 -22.81 -11.87
CA ASN A 273 11.84 -23.64 -11.48
C ASN A 273 12.18 -24.53 -10.29
N ALA A 274 12.09 -23.99 -9.06
CA ALA A 274 12.32 -24.71 -7.81
C ALA A 274 11.33 -25.86 -7.60
N ALA A 275 10.14 -25.77 -8.19
CA ALA A 275 9.14 -26.82 -8.12
C ALA A 275 9.65 -28.16 -8.66
N ASN A 276 10.45 -28.16 -9.73
CA ASN A 276 11.00 -29.37 -10.32
C ASN A 276 11.97 -30.11 -9.37
N ILE A 277 12.57 -29.40 -8.43
CA ILE A 277 13.47 -29.97 -7.42
C ILE A 277 12.65 -30.53 -6.25
N LEU A 278 11.58 -29.84 -5.85
CA LEU A 278 10.71 -30.26 -4.75
C LEU A 278 9.77 -31.40 -5.13
N LYS A 279 9.25 -31.44 -6.36
CA LYS A 279 8.30 -32.46 -6.83
C LYS A 279 8.73 -33.89 -6.55
N PRO A 280 9.97 -34.34 -6.82
CA PRO A 280 10.42 -35.72 -6.53
C PRO A 280 10.39 -36.04 -5.03
N ALA A 281 10.86 -35.12 -4.18
CA ALA A 281 10.92 -35.31 -2.74
C ALA A 281 9.52 -35.35 -2.09
N LEU A 282 8.60 -34.48 -2.53
CA LEU A 282 7.19 -34.48 -2.14
C LEU A 282 6.47 -35.74 -2.64
N SER A 283 6.80 -36.19 -3.87
CA SER A 283 6.19 -37.36 -4.47
C SER A 283 6.54 -38.63 -3.73
N ARG A 284 7.77 -38.76 -3.24
CA ARG A 284 8.25 -39.92 -2.47
C ARG A 284 7.90 -39.81 -0.99
N GLY A 285 7.36 -38.66 -0.52
CA GLY A 285 7.06 -38.45 0.89
C GLY A 285 8.30 -38.32 1.76
N GLU A 286 9.42 -37.90 1.19
CA GLU A 286 10.72 -37.75 1.87
C GLU A 286 10.76 -36.52 2.76
N ILE A 287 9.95 -35.53 2.43
CA ILE A 287 9.81 -34.24 3.18
C ILE A 287 8.34 -33.96 3.48
N GLN A 288 8.09 -33.25 4.57
CA GLN A 288 6.78 -32.68 4.90
C GLN A 288 6.83 -31.16 4.75
N VAL A 289 5.84 -30.63 4.02
CA VAL A 289 5.77 -29.20 3.70
C VAL A 289 4.41 -28.64 4.09
N ILE A 290 4.40 -27.47 4.69
CA ILE A 290 3.21 -26.62 4.85
C ILE A 290 3.38 -25.47 3.85
N GLY A 291 2.51 -25.38 2.86
CA GLY A 291 2.48 -24.25 1.93
C GLY A 291 1.48 -23.20 2.40
N ALA A 292 1.74 -21.92 2.16
CA ALA A 292 0.77 -20.85 2.28
C ALA A 292 0.68 -20.09 0.94
N THR A 293 -0.55 -19.73 0.52
CA THR A 293 -0.79 -19.02 -0.75
C THR A 293 -2.18 -18.36 -0.77
N THR A 294 -2.47 -17.60 -1.82
CA THR A 294 -3.81 -17.05 -2.06
C THR A 294 -4.67 -18.00 -2.91
N PHE A 295 -5.99 -17.78 -2.96
CA PHE A 295 -6.91 -18.57 -3.80
C PHE A 295 -6.54 -18.50 -5.28
N ASN A 296 -6.21 -17.32 -5.78
CA ASN A 296 -5.89 -17.08 -7.18
C ASN A 296 -4.59 -17.79 -7.58
N GLU A 297 -3.56 -17.66 -6.75
CA GLU A 297 -2.25 -18.26 -7.00
C GLU A 297 -2.30 -19.79 -6.87
N TYR A 298 -3.11 -20.33 -5.93
CA TYR A 298 -3.32 -21.76 -5.80
C TYR A 298 -3.89 -22.36 -7.08
N ARG A 299 -4.97 -21.73 -7.63
CA ARG A 299 -5.59 -22.19 -8.89
C ARG A 299 -4.64 -22.07 -10.09
N LYS A 300 -3.87 -20.99 -10.14
CA LYS A 300 -2.99 -20.68 -11.27
C LYS A 300 -1.75 -21.59 -11.32
N HIS A 301 -1.16 -21.89 -10.17
CA HIS A 301 0.14 -22.54 -10.09
C HIS A 301 0.13 -23.93 -9.49
N ILE A 302 -0.73 -24.25 -8.53
CA ILE A 302 -0.74 -25.56 -7.85
C ILE A 302 -1.78 -26.50 -8.42
N GLU A 303 -3.00 -26.04 -8.61
CA GLU A 303 -4.11 -26.86 -9.11
C GLU A 303 -3.91 -27.29 -10.58
N LYS A 304 -3.26 -26.46 -11.38
CA LYS A 304 -2.90 -26.82 -12.78
C LYS A 304 -1.78 -27.85 -12.88
N ASP A 305 -0.99 -28.04 -11.84
CA ASP A 305 0.10 -29.01 -11.79
C ASP A 305 -0.36 -30.30 -11.12
N ALA A 306 -0.72 -31.32 -11.90
CA ALA A 306 -1.23 -32.60 -11.41
C ALA A 306 -0.30 -33.32 -10.42
N ALA A 307 0.99 -33.02 -10.40
CA ALA A 307 1.95 -33.61 -9.47
C ALA A 307 1.88 -32.94 -8.10
N LEU A 308 1.68 -31.62 -8.05
CA LEU A 308 1.54 -30.87 -6.81
C LEU A 308 0.14 -31.01 -6.22
N GLU A 309 -0.90 -30.91 -7.03
CA GLU A 309 -2.31 -31.08 -6.61
C GLU A 309 -2.54 -32.38 -5.85
N ARG A 310 -1.94 -33.48 -6.32
CA ARG A 310 -2.04 -34.79 -5.66
C ARG A 310 -1.28 -34.89 -4.34
N ARG A 311 -0.42 -33.92 -4.01
CA ARG A 311 0.45 -33.95 -2.83
C ARG A 311 0.06 -32.93 -1.78
N PHE A 312 -0.44 -31.77 -2.18
CA PHE A 312 -0.96 -30.77 -1.28
C PHE A 312 -2.43 -31.05 -0.95
N GLN A 313 -2.79 -30.80 0.31
CA GLN A 313 -4.18 -30.85 0.77
C GLN A 313 -4.59 -29.43 1.14
N PRO A 314 -5.59 -28.84 0.45
CA PRO A 314 -6.03 -27.47 0.75
C PRO A 314 -6.67 -27.38 2.13
N VAL A 315 -6.33 -26.31 2.83
CA VAL A 315 -6.95 -25.85 4.08
C VAL A 315 -7.32 -24.38 3.87
N THR A 316 -8.62 -24.11 3.79
CA THR A 316 -9.11 -22.75 3.60
C THR A 316 -9.00 -21.96 4.89
N VAL A 317 -8.35 -20.81 4.82
CA VAL A 317 -8.23 -19.83 5.91
C VAL A 317 -9.08 -18.63 5.54
N ALA A 318 -10.30 -18.59 6.07
CA ALA A 318 -11.22 -17.48 5.83
C ALA A 318 -10.85 -16.24 6.64
N GLU A 319 -11.34 -15.07 6.22
CA GLU A 319 -11.26 -13.86 7.01
C GLU A 319 -12.00 -14.08 8.34
N PRO A 320 -11.41 -13.71 9.50
CA PRO A 320 -12.06 -13.88 10.79
C PRO A 320 -13.26 -12.93 10.93
N SER A 321 -14.24 -13.32 11.75
CA SER A 321 -15.34 -12.43 12.09
C SER A 321 -14.85 -11.19 12.86
N LEU A 322 -15.70 -10.15 12.95
CA LEU A 322 -15.37 -8.96 13.74
C LEU A 322 -15.11 -9.32 15.21
N SER A 323 -15.91 -10.21 15.78
CA SER A 323 -15.74 -10.69 17.16
C SER A 323 -14.41 -11.42 17.35
N ASP A 324 -14.05 -12.32 16.44
CA ASP A 324 -12.80 -13.08 16.52
C ASP A 324 -11.59 -12.15 16.34
N SER A 325 -11.70 -11.16 15.45
CA SER A 325 -10.67 -10.15 15.23
C SER A 325 -10.42 -9.31 16.48
N VAL A 326 -11.48 -8.94 17.21
CA VAL A 326 -11.33 -8.23 18.49
C VAL A 326 -10.61 -9.10 19.53
N GLU A 327 -10.95 -10.38 19.62
CA GLU A 327 -10.27 -11.29 20.55
C GLU A 327 -8.79 -11.54 20.14
N ILE A 328 -8.51 -11.59 18.85
CA ILE A 328 -7.13 -11.64 18.35
C ILE A 328 -6.35 -10.40 18.81
N LEU A 329 -6.90 -9.19 18.57
CA LEU A 329 -6.24 -7.95 18.95
C LEU A 329 -5.99 -7.86 20.45
N LYS A 330 -6.98 -8.22 21.28
CA LYS A 330 -6.82 -8.28 22.75
C LYS A 330 -5.70 -9.20 23.17
N GLY A 331 -5.54 -10.31 22.47
CA GLY A 331 -4.51 -11.28 22.81
C GLY A 331 -3.10 -10.87 22.43
N ILE A 332 -2.94 -10.09 21.35
CA ILE A 332 -1.63 -9.62 20.88
C ILE A 332 -1.28 -8.23 21.40
N ARG A 333 -2.25 -7.45 21.92
CA ARG A 333 -2.07 -6.05 22.34
C ARG A 333 -0.85 -5.83 23.23
N LYS A 334 -0.57 -6.77 24.14
CA LYS A 334 0.52 -6.65 25.10
C LYS A 334 1.88 -6.51 24.41
N TYR A 335 2.08 -7.18 23.27
CA TYR A 335 3.32 -7.05 22.49
C TYR A 335 3.49 -5.64 21.93
N TYR A 336 2.39 -5.02 21.48
CA TYR A 336 2.41 -3.64 20.97
C TYR A 336 2.51 -2.62 22.11
N GLU A 337 1.85 -2.86 23.24
CA GLU A 337 2.00 -2.04 24.47
C GLU A 337 3.45 -2.02 24.95
N ASP A 338 4.09 -3.20 25.02
CA ASP A 338 5.48 -3.34 25.47
C ASP A 338 6.46 -2.72 24.45
N PHE A 339 6.16 -2.77 23.16
CA PHE A 339 7.00 -2.23 22.10
C PHE A 339 6.93 -0.70 21.99
N HIS A 340 5.72 -0.14 21.98
CA HIS A 340 5.51 1.29 21.80
C HIS A 340 5.45 2.09 23.11
N GLY A 341 5.30 1.42 24.26
CA GLY A 341 5.11 2.10 25.54
C GLY A 341 3.76 2.84 25.64
N VAL A 342 2.72 2.36 24.92
CA VAL A 342 1.39 2.95 24.85
C VAL A 342 0.36 1.93 25.32
N LYS A 343 -0.55 2.32 26.20
CA LYS A 343 -1.60 1.44 26.73
C LYS A 343 -2.78 1.37 25.78
N ILE A 344 -3.25 0.15 25.49
CA ILE A 344 -4.35 -0.12 24.57
C ILE A 344 -5.53 -0.69 25.34
N SER A 345 -6.66 0.00 25.40
CA SER A 345 -7.87 -0.49 26.07
C SER A 345 -8.63 -1.51 25.20
N ASP A 346 -9.48 -2.32 25.83
CA ASP A 346 -10.38 -3.25 25.12
C ASP A 346 -11.33 -2.53 24.16
N GLU A 347 -11.69 -1.29 24.51
CA GLU A 347 -12.53 -0.44 23.68
C GLU A 347 -11.80 -0.02 22.41
N MET A 348 -10.51 0.34 22.51
CA MET A 348 -9.69 0.69 21.35
C MET A 348 -9.47 -0.51 20.42
N CYS A 349 -9.31 -1.72 20.94
CA CYS A 349 -9.27 -2.94 20.12
C CYS A 349 -10.57 -3.12 19.31
N ARG A 350 -11.73 -2.94 19.95
CA ARG A 350 -13.03 -3.02 19.25
C ARG A 350 -13.18 -1.92 18.21
N MET A 351 -12.79 -0.71 18.57
CA MET A 351 -12.87 0.45 17.69
C MET A 351 -11.95 0.27 16.49
N ALA A 352 -10.72 -0.18 16.68
CA ALA A 352 -9.78 -0.44 15.59
C ALA A 352 -10.32 -1.46 14.58
N VAL A 353 -10.92 -2.57 15.05
CA VAL A 353 -11.57 -3.56 14.18
C VAL A 353 -12.75 -2.94 13.43
N THR A 354 -13.62 -2.22 14.14
CA THR A 354 -14.82 -1.62 13.53
C THR A 354 -14.46 -0.55 12.50
N LEU A 355 -13.50 0.32 12.82
CA LEU A 355 -13.05 1.38 11.94
C LEU A 355 -12.28 0.83 10.74
N SER A 356 -11.39 -0.14 10.95
CA SER A 356 -10.65 -0.77 9.85
C SER A 356 -11.58 -1.51 8.88
N GLU A 357 -12.59 -2.22 9.40
CA GLU A 357 -13.59 -2.89 8.56
C GLU A 357 -14.42 -1.89 7.75
N ARG A 358 -14.75 -0.75 8.35
CA ARG A 358 -15.58 0.26 7.71
C ARG A 358 -14.83 1.08 6.66
N TYR A 359 -13.57 1.45 6.96
CA TYR A 359 -12.83 2.45 6.18
C TYR A 359 -11.71 1.86 5.32
N ILE A 360 -11.18 0.67 5.64
CA ILE A 360 -10.11 0.01 4.91
C ILE A 360 -10.68 -1.20 4.17
N THR A 361 -10.93 -1.02 2.87
CA THR A 361 -11.63 -2.02 2.04
C THR A 361 -10.71 -2.85 1.14
N ASP A 362 -9.42 -2.49 1.05
CA ASP A 362 -8.42 -3.12 0.20
C ASP A 362 -7.57 -4.18 0.93
N ARG A 363 -7.76 -4.34 2.23
CA ARG A 363 -7.07 -5.29 3.11
C ARG A 363 -8.06 -6.11 3.93
N PHE A 364 -7.60 -7.20 4.50
CA PHE A 364 -8.42 -8.15 5.26
C PHE A 364 -8.10 -8.13 6.76
N LEU A 365 -9.09 -8.50 7.57
CA LEU A 365 -8.91 -8.71 8.99
C LEU A 365 -8.11 -10.02 9.24
N PRO A 366 -7.32 -10.10 10.34
CA PRO A 366 -7.11 -9.09 11.37
C PRO A 366 -6.02 -8.06 11.02
N ASP A 367 -5.24 -8.28 9.95
CA ASP A 367 -4.04 -7.54 9.58
C ASP A 367 -4.28 -6.02 9.51
N LYS A 368 -5.33 -5.58 8.79
CA LYS A 368 -5.69 -4.16 8.69
C LYS A 368 -5.98 -3.48 10.02
N ALA A 369 -6.48 -4.22 11.01
CA ALA A 369 -6.76 -3.68 12.34
C ALA A 369 -5.50 -3.69 13.23
N ILE A 370 -4.62 -4.65 13.01
CA ILE A 370 -3.29 -4.72 13.65
C ILE A 370 -2.43 -3.56 13.17
N ASP A 371 -2.31 -3.38 11.86
CA ASP A 371 -1.57 -2.27 11.26
C ASP A 371 -2.08 -0.90 11.77
N LEU A 372 -3.41 -0.75 11.89
CA LEU A 372 -4.02 0.47 12.38
C LEU A 372 -3.60 0.77 13.83
N ILE A 373 -3.57 -0.24 14.71
CA ILE A 373 -3.12 -0.09 16.10
C ILE A 373 -1.62 0.20 16.15
N ASP A 374 -0.82 -0.53 15.37
CA ASP A 374 0.62 -0.39 15.33
C ASP A 374 1.04 1.03 14.93
N GLU A 375 0.47 1.54 13.84
CA GLU A 375 0.76 2.90 13.35
C GLU A 375 0.20 3.98 14.29
N ALA A 376 -0.99 3.77 14.89
CA ALA A 376 -1.55 4.70 15.85
C ALA A 376 -0.74 4.77 17.15
N CYS A 377 -0.23 3.64 17.64
CA CYS A 377 0.69 3.62 18.78
C CYS A 377 2.03 4.27 18.45
N SER A 378 2.53 4.07 17.24
CA SER A 378 3.74 4.74 16.73
C SER A 378 3.58 6.25 16.66
N ASP A 379 2.41 6.74 16.19
CA ASP A 379 2.08 8.16 16.14
C ASP A 379 2.04 8.78 17.56
N VAL A 380 1.40 8.10 18.52
CA VAL A 380 1.39 8.52 19.93
C VAL A 380 2.80 8.57 20.50
N ASN A 381 3.62 7.56 20.22
CA ASN A 381 5.01 7.51 20.67
C ASN A 381 5.83 8.68 20.10
N LEU A 382 5.71 8.94 18.79
CA LEU A 382 6.45 10.00 18.09
C LEU A 382 6.12 11.41 18.63
N HIS A 383 4.87 11.65 19.02
CA HIS A 383 4.42 12.95 19.50
C HIS A 383 4.52 13.12 21.04
N ASN A 384 4.88 12.04 21.77
CA ASN A 384 4.98 12.07 23.22
C ASN A 384 6.41 12.41 23.69
N LYS A 385 6.61 13.66 24.09
CA LYS A 385 7.90 14.15 24.62
C LYS A 385 8.39 13.41 25.86
N ASP A 386 7.49 12.86 26.67
CA ASP A 386 7.87 12.11 27.88
C ASP A 386 8.51 10.75 27.52
N ILE A 387 8.07 10.10 26.44
CA ILE A 387 8.68 8.85 25.95
C ILE A 387 10.08 9.12 25.37
N GLU A 388 10.20 10.15 24.51
CA GLU A 388 11.49 10.57 23.95
C GLU A 388 12.48 10.92 25.09
N ARG A 389 12.05 11.74 26.05
CA ARG A 389 12.87 12.12 27.19
C ARG A 389 13.26 10.96 28.08
N SER A 390 12.36 10.00 28.31
CA SER A 390 12.65 8.75 29.05
C SER A 390 13.73 7.91 28.35
N ALA A 391 13.69 7.81 27.02
CA ALA A 391 14.69 7.09 26.25
C ALA A 391 16.06 7.79 26.30
N GLU A 392 16.10 9.13 26.21
CA GLU A 392 17.31 9.93 26.37
C GLU A 392 17.92 9.73 27.77
N ILE A 393 17.12 9.85 28.83
CA ILE A 393 17.58 9.67 30.20
C ILE A 393 18.17 8.26 30.39
N LYS A 394 17.52 7.21 29.90
CA LYS A 394 18.05 5.83 29.99
C LYS A 394 19.39 5.69 29.28
N LYS A 395 19.54 6.35 28.14
CA LYS A 395 20.82 6.39 27.41
C LYS A 395 21.87 7.16 28.17
N GLU A 396 21.56 8.37 28.69
CA GLU A 396 22.47 9.17 29.51
C GLU A 396 22.92 8.38 30.76
N CYS A 397 22.01 7.71 31.47
CA CYS A 397 22.32 6.87 32.63
C CYS A 397 23.30 5.72 32.26
N ALA A 398 23.06 5.04 31.11
CA ALA A 398 23.94 3.97 30.66
C ALA A 398 25.35 4.48 30.26
N ASP A 399 25.45 5.68 29.71
CA ASP A 399 26.74 6.28 29.37
C ASP A 399 27.45 6.79 30.62
N LEU A 400 26.76 7.36 31.62
CA LEU A 400 27.32 7.70 32.94
C LEU A 400 27.80 6.46 33.70
N ASP A 401 27.09 5.35 33.61
CA ASP A 401 27.55 4.08 34.27
C ASP A 401 28.81 3.56 33.61
N LYS A 402 28.98 3.63 32.28
CA LYS A 402 30.21 3.29 31.56
C LYS A 402 31.38 4.20 31.96
N GLU A 403 31.13 5.52 32.03
CA GLU A 403 32.14 6.50 32.43
C GLU A 403 32.59 6.27 33.88
N ARG A 404 31.66 5.93 34.77
CA ARG A 404 31.92 5.56 36.14
C ARG A 404 32.77 4.29 36.23
N GLU A 405 32.49 3.24 35.46
CA GLU A 405 33.29 2.01 35.41
C GLU A 405 34.72 2.27 34.93
N LEU A 406 34.86 3.13 33.89
CA LEU A 406 36.17 3.53 33.38
C LEU A 406 36.98 4.28 34.42
N LEU A 407 36.38 5.22 35.16
CA LEU A 407 37.06 5.95 36.25
C LEU A 407 37.40 5.06 37.43
N LEU A 408 36.59 4.08 37.76
CA LEU A 408 36.87 3.10 38.83
C LEU A 408 37.98 2.10 38.42
N SER A 409 38.17 1.84 37.13
CA SER A 409 39.23 0.96 36.61
C SER A 409 40.57 1.66 36.44
N SER A 410 40.59 2.99 36.32
CA SER A 410 41.82 3.80 36.34
C SER A 410 42.31 3.98 37.78
N THR A 411 43.63 3.93 38.02
CA THR A 411 44.24 4.14 39.35
C THR A 411 43.87 5.51 39.87
N ALA A 412 43.02 5.56 40.90
CA ALA A 412 42.38 6.76 41.43
C ALA A 412 43.40 7.83 41.90
N GLY A 413 43.37 9.02 41.27
CA GLY A 413 43.99 10.24 41.75
C GLY A 413 42.96 11.12 42.51
N ASP A 414 43.44 12.08 43.33
CA ASP A 414 42.57 12.95 44.16
C ASP A 414 41.47 13.72 43.40
N GLY A 415 41.64 13.97 42.08
CA GLY A 415 40.64 14.62 41.21
C GLY A 415 39.51 13.70 40.71
N ASP A 416 39.66 12.38 40.84
CA ASP A 416 38.69 11.40 40.34
C ASP A 416 37.49 11.23 41.28
N PHE A 417 37.67 11.53 42.58
CA PHE A 417 36.57 11.49 43.56
C PHE A 417 35.55 12.62 43.37
N GLU A 418 36.00 13.79 42.96
CA GLU A 418 35.13 14.94 42.68
C GLU A 418 34.24 14.66 41.44
N LYS A 419 34.86 14.14 40.36
CA LYS A 419 34.11 13.70 39.14
C LYS A 419 33.15 12.54 39.43
N LEU A 420 33.56 11.57 40.26
CA LEU A 420 32.64 10.47 40.65
C LEU A 420 31.45 10.99 41.46
N ALA A 421 31.63 12.02 42.30
CA ALA A 421 30.55 12.67 43.04
C ALA A 421 29.58 13.44 42.10
N GLU A 422 30.15 14.14 41.10
CA GLU A 422 29.35 14.82 40.07
C GLU A 422 28.54 13.84 39.21
N LEU A 423 29.17 12.76 38.72
CA LEU A 423 28.45 11.72 37.94
C LEU A 423 27.34 11.06 38.75
N ARG A 424 27.57 10.82 40.06
CA ARG A 424 26.55 10.23 40.94
C ARG A 424 25.42 11.21 41.23
N SER A 425 25.71 12.49 41.38
CA SER A 425 24.69 13.53 41.54
C SER A 425 23.83 13.66 40.28
N ARG A 426 24.44 13.61 39.09
CA ARG A 426 23.73 13.64 37.80
C ARG A 426 22.86 12.41 37.61
N ASP A 427 23.38 11.21 37.91
CA ASP A 427 22.62 9.95 37.82
C ASP A 427 21.41 9.96 38.74
N LEU A 428 21.53 10.47 39.98
CA LEU A 428 20.38 10.63 40.88
C LEU A 428 19.33 11.60 40.34
N GLN A 429 19.74 12.75 39.78
CA GLN A 429 18.82 13.71 39.17
C GLN A 429 18.06 13.09 37.98
N LEU A 430 18.76 12.36 37.11
CA LEU A 430 18.16 11.68 35.96
C LEU A 430 17.20 10.56 36.37
N LYS A 431 17.55 9.80 37.42
CA LYS A 431 16.66 8.78 37.99
C LYS A 431 15.42 9.36 38.64
N ASP A 432 15.54 10.53 39.28
CA ASP A 432 14.40 11.25 39.83
C ASP A 432 13.49 11.76 38.73
N GLU A 433 14.04 12.37 37.66
CA GLU A 433 13.31 12.78 36.49
C GLU A 433 12.61 11.58 35.80
N LEU A 434 13.31 10.46 35.64
CA LEU A 434 12.76 9.23 35.10
C LEU A 434 11.58 8.72 35.94
N SER A 435 11.73 8.72 37.28
CA SER A 435 10.66 8.30 38.19
C SER A 435 9.41 9.19 38.11
N GLN A 436 9.61 10.51 37.90
CA GLN A 436 8.48 11.43 37.68
C GLN A 436 7.77 11.17 36.34
N ILE A 437 8.50 10.84 35.28
CA ILE A 437 7.92 10.46 34.00
C ILE A 437 7.17 9.12 34.13
N GLU A 438 7.79 8.12 34.75
CA GLU A 438 7.17 6.81 34.99
C GLU A 438 5.93 6.88 35.90
N ALA A 439 5.89 7.82 36.84
CA ALA A 439 4.73 8.06 37.70
C ALA A 439 3.52 8.62 36.93
N LYS A 440 3.71 9.27 35.79
CA LYS A 440 2.60 9.69 34.88
C LYS A 440 1.92 8.51 34.22
N GLY A 441 2.57 7.34 34.16
CA GLY A 441 2.07 6.14 33.48
C GLY A 441 2.26 6.17 31.95
N MET A 442 1.95 5.05 31.32
CA MET A 442 1.97 4.97 29.85
C MET A 442 0.84 5.81 29.25
N PRO A 443 1.09 6.56 28.16
CA PRO A 443 0.02 7.23 27.43
C PRO A 443 -1.00 6.22 26.94
N GLU A 444 -2.28 6.61 26.92
CA GLU A 444 -3.35 5.77 26.42
C GLU A 444 -3.64 6.07 24.96
N LEU A 445 -3.84 5.01 24.17
CA LEU A 445 -4.33 5.12 22.80
C LEU A 445 -5.77 5.66 22.83
N THR A 446 -6.07 6.66 22.02
CA THR A 446 -7.39 7.30 21.95
C THR A 446 -8.07 7.04 20.61
N ALA A 447 -9.39 7.25 20.58
CA ALA A 447 -10.17 7.20 19.32
C ALA A 447 -9.66 8.21 18.28
N ASP A 448 -9.13 9.33 18.76
CA ASP A 448 -8.58 10.41 17.96
C ASP A 448 -7.34 9.97 17.19
N ASN A 449 -6.47 9.20 17.82
CA ASN A 449 -5.29 8.66 17.17
C ASN A 449 -5.68 7.66 16.07
N LEU A 450 -6.61 6.74 16.35
CA LEU A 450 -7.11 5.82 15.32
C LEU A 450 -7.74 6.56 14.14
N ALA A 451 -8.55 7.59 14.42
CA ALA A 451 -9.19 8.39 13.37
C ALA A 451 -8.16 9.16 12.53
N HIS A 452 -7.10 9.67 13.17
CA HIS A 452 -6.02 10.38 12.47
C HIS A 452 -5.29 9.48 11.47
N ILE A 453 -4.95 8.25 11.88
CA ILE A 453 -4.29 7.29 10.96
C ILE A 453 -5.20 6.91 9.80
N ILE A 454 -6.50 6.68 10.06
CA ILE A 454 -7.46 6.43 8.98
C ILE A 454 -7.54 7.62 8.02
N GLU A 455 -7.51 8.85 8.53
CA GLU A 455 -7.43 10.06 7.68
C GLU A 455 -6.19 10.07 6.81
N LEU A 456 -5.02 9.71 7.36
CA LEU A 456 -3.78 9.61 6.60
C LEU A 456 -3.87 8.58 5.45
N TRP A 457 -4.47 7.42 5.71
CA TRP A 457 -4.58 6.35 4.72
C TRP A 457 -5.67 6.59 3.69
N THR A 458 -6.85 7.02 4.14
CA THR A 458 -8.05 7.11 3.30
C THR A 458 -8.36 8.51 2.80
N LYS A 459 -7.69 9.52 3.36
CA LYS A 459 -7.97 10.95 3.17
C LYS A 459 -9.38 11.37 3.61
N ILE A 460 -10.03 10.57 4.47
CA ILE A 460 -11.31 10.91 5.08
C ILE A 460 -11.02 11.72 6.34
N PRO A 461 -11.52 12.97 6.47
CA PRO A 461 -11.20 13.80 7.64
C PRO A 461 -11.54 13.11 8.96
N ALA A 462 -10.65 13.19 9.94
CA ALA A 462 -10.83 12.59 11.27
C ALA A 462 -12.12 13.07 11.96
N SER A 463 -12.53 14.32 11.70
CA SER A 463 -13.80 14.86 12.16
C SER A 463 -15.02 14.05 11.68
N ASN A 464 -14.95 13.41 10.50
CA ASN A 464 -16.03 12.57 9.98
C ASN A 464 -16.04 11.17 10.58
N ILE A 465 -14.89 10.74 11.13
CA ILE A 465 -14.71 9.42 11.74
C ILE A 465 -15.15 9.47 13.22
N ARG A 466 -14.87 10.58 13.90
CA ARG A 466 -15.12 10.78 15.34
C ARG A 466 -16.54 11.14 15.68
N ALA A 467 -17.08 12.09 14.94
CA ALA A 467 -18.28 12.74 15.40
C ALA A 467 -19.50 11.91 15.11
N ASP A 468 -20.46 12.15 15.90
CA ASP A 468 -21.86 12.01 15.64
C ASP A 468 -22.19 12.31 14.18
N GLU A 469 -21.84 11.33 13.31
CA GLU A 469 -22.27 11.31 11.91
C GLU A 469 -23.76 11.63 11.84
N PHE A 470 -24.50 11.27 12.90
CA PHE A 470 -25.91 11.58 13.08
C PHE A 470 -26.20 13.07 13.28
N GLU A 471 -25.38 13.81 14.05
CA GLU A 471 -25.54 15.28 14.19
C GLU A 471 -25.29 15.99 12.88
N ARG A 472 -24.23 15.65 12.17
CA ARG A 472 -23.94 16.23 10.85
C ARG A 472 -25.03 15.90 9.84
N LEU A 473 -25.51 14.68 9.80
CA LEU A 473 -26.61 14.26 8.94
C LEU A 473 -27.94 14.94 9.34
N SER A 474 -28.13 15.32 10.61
CA SER A 474 -29.33 16.06 11.02
C SER A 474 -29.38 17.45 10.39
N GLY A 475 -28.25 18.16 10.33
CA GLY A 475 -28.12 19.49 9.73
C GLY A 475 -27.94 19.54 8.21
N LEU A 476 -27.72 18.39 7.54
CA LEU A 476 -27.42 18.30 6.11
C LEU A 476 -28.45 19.03 5.24
N ALA A 477 -29.74 18.83 5.51
CA ALA A 477 -30.82 19.46 4.73
C ALA A 477 -30.75 20.99 4.79
N GLY A 478 -30.47 21.57 5.95
CA GLY A 478 -30.35 23.02 6.12
C GLY A 478 -29.17 23.59 5.32
N ARG A 479 -28.01 22.92 5.38
CA ARG A 479 -26.81 23.35 4.63
C ARG A 479 -27.01 23.26 3.11
N LEU A 480 -27.63 22.19 2.64
CA LEU A 480 -27.91 22.03 1.20
C LEU A 480 -28.93 23.06 0.70
N LYS A 481 -30.01 23.35 1.46
CA LYS A 481 -31.02 24.33 1.11
C LYS A 481 -30.48 25.77 1.05
N ALA A 482 -29.44 26.07 1.79
CA ALA A 482 -28.76 27.37 1.73
C ALA A 482 -28.16 27.66 0.34
N HIS A 483 -27.76 26.60 -0.40
CA HIS A 483 -27.14 26.72 -1.72
C HIS A 483 -28.03 26.26 -2.88
N ILE A 484 -29.00 25.39 -2.62
CA ILE A 484 -29.91 24.85 -3.65
C ILE A 484 -31.29 25.46 -3.48
N ILE A 485 -31.58 26.42 -4.32
CA ILE A 485 -32.84 27.21 -4.25
C ILE A 485 -33.93 26.59 -5.09
N GLY A 486 -35.15 26.54 -4.55
CA GLY A 486 -36.36 26.08 -5.26
C GLY A 486 -36.47 24.57 -5.46
N GLN A 487 -35.66 23.77 -4.74
CA GLN A 487 -35.64 22.30 -4.84
C GLN A 487 -35.77 21.63 -3.46
N ASP A 488 -36.58 22.21 -2.58
CA ASP A 488 -36.71 21.73 -1.19
C ASP A 488 -37.13 20.27 -1.05
N GLU A 489 -38.07 19.84 -1.90
CA GLU A 489 -38.53 18.43 -1.92
C GLU A 489 -37.39 17.49 -2.30
N ALA A 490 -36.64 17.83 -3.34
CA ALA A 490 -35.52 17.04 -3.83
C ALA A 490 -34.42 16.92 -2.74
N VAL A 491 -34.06 18.04 -2.10
CA VAL A 491 -33.07 18.05 -1.00
C VAL A 491 -33.55 17.19 0.17
N ASN A 492 -34.81 17.31 0.58
CA ASN A 492 -35.35 16.53 1.69
C ASN A 492 -35.36 15.03 1.37
N ALA A 493 -35.75 14.63 0.14
CA ALA A 493 -35.74 13.23 -0.28
C ALA A 493 -34.32 12.63 -0.28
N VAL A 494 -33.34 13.35 -0.83
CA VAL A 494 -31.92 12.95 -0.79
C VAL A 494 -31.45 12.75 0.64
N CYS A 495 -31.68 13.73 1.52
CA CYS A 495 -31.27 13.66 2.93
C CYS A 495 -31.94 12.50 3.69
N ALA A 496 -33.23 12.25 3.43
CA ALA A 496 -33.96 11.14 4.06
C ALA A 496 -33.40 9.78 3.63
N ALA A 497 -33.10 9.58 2.35
CA ALA A 497 -32.52 8.33 1.86
C ALA A 497 -31.13 8.09 2.40
N ILE A 498 -30.28 9.13 2.46
CA ILE A 498 -28.93 9.03 3.04
C ILE A 498 -29.02 8.69 4.53
N LYS A 499 -29.90 9.35 5.30
CA LYS A 499 -30.13 9.04 6.71
C LYS A 499 -30.57 7.60 6.92
N ARG A 500 -31.48 7.07 6.10
CA ARG A 500 -31.91 5.65 6.17
C ARG A 500 -30.77 4.68 5.95
N SER A 501 -29.93 4.93 4.95
CA SER A 501 -28.80 4.08 4.63
C SER A 501 -27.74 4.10 5.76
N ARG A 502 -27.42 5.28 6.26
CA ARG A 502 -26.42 5.43 7.34
C ARG A 502 -26.89 4.90 8.69
N ALA A 503 -28.21 4.87 8.93
CA ALA A 503 -28.79 4.24 10.13
C ALA A 503 -28.72 2.70 10.10
N GLY A 504 -28.20 2.08 9.04
CA GLY A 504 -28.03 0.62 8.96
C GLY A 504 -29.34 -0.17 8.90
N LEU A 505 -30.46 0.46 8.53
CA LEU A 505 -31.77 -0.19 8.47
C LEU A 505 -31.97 -1.08 7.22
N GLN A 506 -30.99 -1.13 6.35
CA GLN A 506 -31.02 -1.97 5.15
C GLN A 506 -30.46 -3.36 5.43
N SER A 507 -31.15 -4.41 4.98
CA SER A 507 -30.73 -5.81 5.17
C SER A 507 -29.48 -6.20 4.38
N LYS A 508 -29.17 -5.49 3.30
CA LYS A 508 -27.97 -5.66 2.48
C LYS A 508 -27.21 -4.33 2.43
N ARG A 509 -25.89 -4.39 2.55
CA ARG A 509 -25.02 -3.23 2.32
C ARG A 509 -24.95 -2.97 0.81
N LYS A 510 -25.55 -1.90 0.35
CA LYS A 510 -25.52 -1.43 -1.04
C LYS A 510 -25.37 0.09 -1.08
N PRO A 511 -24.83 0.65 -2.17
CA PRO A 511 -24.75 2.10 -2.33
C PRO A 511 -26.14 2.75 -2.33
N VAL A 512 -26.24 3.96 -1.80
CA VAL A 512 -27.44 4.77 -1.94
C VAL A 512 -27.53 5.27 -3.37
N SER A 513 -28.68 5.15 -4.00
CA SER A 513 -28.86 5.40 -5.42
C SER A 513 -30.02 6.33 -5.73
N PHE A 514 -29.78 7.29 -6.63
CA PHE A 514 -30.74 8.30 -7.04
C PHE A 514 -30.83 8.42 -8.56
N ILE A 515 -32.04 8.67 -9.08
CA ILE A 515 -32.21 9.19 -10.42
C ILE A 515 -32.79 10.61 -10.31
N PHE A 516 -32.05 11.61 -10.78
CA PHE A 516 -32.48 12.99 -10.85
C PHE A 516 -33.06 13.31 -12.21
N VAL A 517 -34.35 13.62 -12.25
CA VAL A 517 -35.11 13.87 -13.45
C VAL A 517 -35.52 15.34 -13.52
N GLY A 518 -35.34 15.97 -14.64
CA GLY A 518 -35.78 17.37 -14.83
C GLY A 518 -35.08 18.04 -15.99
N SER A 519 -35.51 19.25 -16.33
CA SER A 519 -34.94 20.03 -17.42
C SER A 519 -33.48 20.44 -17.15
N THR A 520 -32.80 20.88 -18.18
CA THR A 520 -31.41 21.37 -18.06
C THR A 520 -31.35 22.66 -17.22
N GLY A 521 -30.39 22.77 -16.34
CA GLY A 521 -30.13 24.00 -15.56
C GLY A 521 -31.03 24.20 -14.33
N VAL A 522 -31.76 23.19 -13.86
CA VAL A 522 -32.62 23.26 -12.64
C VAL A 522 -31.87 22.95 -11.35
N GLY A 523 -30.54 22.68 -11.40
CA GLY A 523 -29.73 22.45 -10.21
C GLY A 523 -29.34 21.00 -9.94
N LYS A 524 -29.64 20.02 -10.81
CA LYS A 524 -29.30 18.58 -10.62
C LYS A 524 -27.82 18.35 -10.30
N THR A 525 -26.94 18.80 -11.19
CA THR A 525 -25.49 18.62 -11.05
C THR A 525 -24.92 19.46 -9.88
N GLU A 526 -25.51 20.62 -9.59
CA GLU A 526 -25.08 21.46 -8.47
C GLU A 526 -25.41 20.81 -7.12
N LEU A 527 -26.59 20.20 -6.98
CA LEU A 527 -26.93 19.41 -5.78
C LEU A 527 -25.91 18.29 -5.55
N VAL A 528 -25.49 17.59 -6.60
CA VAL A 528 -24.49 16.52 -6.49
C VAL A 528 -23.14 17.06 -6.03
N LYS A 529 -22.67 18.19 -6.56
CA LYS A 529 -21.42 18.84 -6.15
C LYS A 529 -21.46 19.24 -4.69
N ARG A 530 -22.53 19.94 -4.26
CA ARG A 530 -22.68 20.38 -2.87
C ARG A 530 -22.85 19.20 -1.93
N LEU A 531 -23.53 18.14 -2.35
CA LEU A 531 -23.65 16.89 -1.59
C LEU A 531 -22.30 16.22 -1.39
N ALA A 532 -21.47 16.11 -2.42
CA ALA A 532 -20.13 15.55 -2.33
C ALA A 532 -19.23 16.36 -1.39
N ALA A 533 -19.25 17.69 -1.52
CA ALA A 533 -18.48 18.57 -0.67
C ALA A 533 -18.92 18.51 0.81
N ASP A 534 -20.22 18.39 1.09
CA ASP A 534 -20.73 18.32 2.46
C ASP A 534 -20.52 16.96 3.12
N LEU A 535 -20.83 15.85 2.40
CA LEU A 535 -20.68 14.50 2.96
C LEU A 535 -19.23 14.11 3.20
N PHE A 536 -18.33 14.50 2.30
CA PHE A 536 -16.94 14.02 2.30
C PHE A 536 -15.90 15.13 2.50
N ASN A 537 -16.32 16.36 2.77
CA ASN A 537 -15.48 17.55 3.00
C ASN A 537 -14.43 17.82 1.90
N SER A 538 -14.63 17.25 0.70
CA SER A 538 -13.75 17.43 -0.44
C SER A 538 -14.54 17.48 -1.74
N PRO A 539 -14.41 18.53 -2.55
CA PRO A 539 -15.00 18.58 -3.87
C PRO A 539 -14.46 17.51 -4.82
N GLU A 540 -13.26 16.99 -4.55
CA GLU A 540 -12.62 15.91 -5.31
C GLU A 540 -13.26 14.52 -5.06
N SER A 541 -14.14 14.40 -4.06
CA SER A 541 -14.91 13.18 -3.80
C SER A 541 -16.03 12.96 -4.81
N LEU A 542 -16.22 13.89 -5.79
CA LEU A 542 -17.12 13.72 -6.90
C LEU A 542 -16.43 13.04 -8.09
N ILE A 543 -16.88 11.83 -8.41
CA ILE A 543 -16.47 11.11 -9.62
C ILE A 543 -17.56 11.30 -10.66
N ARG A 544 -17.31 12.11 -11.68
CA ARG A 544 -18.26 12.37 -12.78
C ARG A 544 -17.91 11.51 -13.99
N LEU A 545 -18.92 10.86 -14.55
CA LEU A 545 -18.88 10.15 -15.82
C LEU A 545 -19.98 10.69 -16.70
N ASP A 546 -19.62 11.27 -17.84
CA ASP A 546 -20.57 11.74 -18.85
C ASP A 546 -20.93 10.58 -19.78
N MET A 547 -22.19 10.18 -19.77
CA MET A 547 -22.64 9.02 -20.53
C MET A 547 -22.61 9.24 -22.04
N SER A 548 -22.45 10.48 -22.50
CA SER A 548 -22.19 10.78 -23.91
C SER A 548 -20.89 10.15 -24.43
N GLU A 549 -19.92 9.92 -23.54
CA GLU A 549 -18.64 9.25 -23.86
C GLU A 549 -18.75 7.72 -23.89
N PHE A 550 -19.89 7.18 -23.42
CA PHE A 550 -20.12 5.75 -23.23
C PHE A 550 -21.30 5.22 -24.06
N MET A 551 -21.47 5.76 -25.25
CA MET A 551 -22.53 5.38 -26.21
C MET A 551 -22.22 4.09 -26.97
N GLU A 552 -20.92 3.75 -27.10
CA GLU A 552 -20.47 2.61 -27.89
C GLU A 552 -20.23 1.37 -27.03
N LYS A 553 -20.37 0.18 -27.62
CA LYS A 553 -20.20 -1.11 -26.93
C LYS A 553 -18.80 -1.26 -26.28
N PHE A 554 -17.75 -0.76 -26.92
CA PHE A 554 -16.39 -0.82 -26.37
C PHE A 554 -16.15 0.11 -25.17
N SER A 555 -17.03 1.04 -24.93
CA SER A 555 -16.93 2.00 -23.83
C SER A 555 -17.05 1.32 -22.44
N VAL A 556 -17.69 0.15 -22.37
CA VAL A 556 -17.79 -0.67 -21.15
C VAL A 556 -16.41 -1.05 -20.64
N SER A 557 -15.48 -1.41 -21.53
CA SER A 557 -14.09 -1.73 -21.17
C SER A 557 -13.37 -0.56 -20.50
N ARG A 558 -13.75 0.68 -20.81
CA ARG A 558 -13.18 1.87 -20.15
C ARG A 558 -13.68 2.02 -18.71
N ILE A 559 -14.86 1.48 -18.37
CA ILE A 559 -15.43 1.55 -17.02
C ILE A 559 -14.78 0.52 -16.10
N ILE A 560 -14.69 -0.76 -16.53
CA ILE A 560 -14.25 -1.89 -15.71
C ILE A 560 -12.87 -2.45 -16.08
N GLY A 561 -12.25 -1.96 -17.16
CA GLY A 561 -11.00 -2.48 -17.74
C GLY A 561 -11.23 -3.40 -18.93
N SER A 562 -10.19 -3.60 -19.75
CA SER A 562 -10.23 -4.51 -20.91
C SER A 562 -9.92 -5.94 -20.48
N PRO A 563 -10.64 -6.95 -21.02
CA PRO A 563 -10.32 -8.36 -20.76
C PRO A 563 -8.92 -8.73 -21.24
N PRO A 564 -8.31 -9.80 -20.70
CA PRO A 564 -7.02 -10.31 -21.16
C PRO A 564 -7.01 -10.58 -22.66
N GLY A 565 -5.98 -10.10 -23.37
CA GLY A 565 -5.80 -10.29 -24.81
C GLY A 565 -6.38 -9.17 -25.69
N TYR A 566 -6.99 -8.13 -25.11
CA TYR A 566 -7.43 -6.94 -25.86
C TYR A 566 -6.48 -5.76 -25.62
N VAL A 567 -6.41 -4.86 -26.62
CA VAL A 567 -5.63 -3.61 -26.52
C VAL A 567 -6.14 -2.80 -25.31
N GLY A 568 -5.22 -2.34 -24.44
CA GLY A 568 -5.58 -1.61 -23.20
C GLY A 568 -5.80 -2.50 -21.99
N TYR A 569 -5.41 -3.78 -22.00
CA TYR A 569 -5.52 -4.67 -20.83
C TYR A 569 -4.75 -4.16 -19.60
N ASP A 570 -3.60 -3.50 -19.83
CA ASP A 570 -2.79 -2.92 -18.74
C ASP A 570 -3.40 -1.64 -18.16
N GLU A 571 -4.38 -1.04 -18.86
CA GLU A 571 -5.11 0.11 -18.37
C GLU A 571 -6.25 -0.34 -17.44
N ALA A 572 -6.17 0.09 -16.18
CA ALA A 572 -7.24 -0.15 -15.21
C ALA A 572 -8.54 0.57 -15.63
N GLY A 573 -9.71 -0.01 -15.32
CA GLY A 573 -10.98 0.64 -15.59
C GLY A 573 -11.10 1.99 -14.89
N GLN A 574 -11.57 3.01 -15.61
CA GLN A 574 -11.64 4.39 -15.10
C GLN A 574 -12.48 4.53 -13.83
N LEU A 575 -13.62 3.83 -13.77
CA LEU A 575 -14.50 3.86 -12.60
C LEU A 575 -13.93 3.00 -11.47
N THR A 576 -13.57 1.76 -11.76
CA THR A 576 -13.10 0.79 -10.77
C THR A 576 -11.85 1.28 -10.05
N GLU A 577 -10.90 1.86 -10.78
CA GLU A 577 -9.67 2.40 -10.18
C GLU A 577 -9.93 3.65 -9.34
N LYS A 578 -10.81 4.58 -9.80
CA LYS A 578 -11.17 5.77 -9.02
C LYS A 578 -11.86 5.40 -7.72
N ILE A 579 -12.79 4.42 -7.75
CA ILE A 579 -13.51 3.94 -6.54
C ILE A 579 -12.54 3.21 -5.60
N ARG A 580 -11.64 2.40 -6.12
CA ARG A 580 -10.64 1.71 -5.30
C ARG A 580 -9.76 2.69 -4.53
N ARG A 581 -9.39 3.81 -5.18
CA ARG A 581 -8.59 4.87 -4.54
C ARG A 581 -9.41 5.78 -3.62
N LYS A 582 -10.69 6.00 -3.94
CA LYS A 582 -11.61 6.87 -3.19
C LYS A 582 -12.94 6.14 -2.96
N PRO A 583 -13.00 5.18 -2.02
CA PRO A 583 -14.22 4.40 -1.76
C PRO A 583 -15.35 5.25 -1.16
N TYR A 584 -15.04 6.38 -0.56
CA TYR A 584 -15.99 7.37 -0.07
C TYR A 584 -16.14 8.49 -1.10
N SER A 585 -17.09 8.34 -2.02
CA SER A 585 -17.29 9.27 -3.12
C SER A 585 -18.75 9.34 -3.57
N VAL A 586 -19.10 10.43 -4.23
CA VAL A 586 -20.35 10.53 -4.99
C VAL A 586 -20.02 10.23 -6.45
N VAL A 587 -20.68 9.23 -7.02
CA VAL A 587 -20.51 8.86 -8.42
C VAL A 587 -21.68 9.42 -9.20
N LEU A 588 -21.40 10.35 -10.11
CA LEU A 588 -22.38 10.97 -10.97
C LEU A 588 -22.31 10.37 -12.39
N PHE A 589 -23.37 9.70 -12.80
CA PHE A 589 -23.61 9.32 -14.19
C PHE A 589 -24.50 10.38 -14.84
N ASP A 590 -23.89 11.25 -15.61
CA ASP A 590 -24.60 12.39 -16.23
C ASP A 590 -25.18 11.97 -17.58
N GLU A 591 -26.43 12.35 -17.86
CA GLU A 591 -27.19 12.03 -19.08
C GLU A 591 -27.32 10.51 -19.34
N ILE A 592 -27.84 9.78 -18.35
CA ILE A 592 -27.93 8.30 -18.37
C ILE A 592 -28.68 7.74 -19.57
N GLU A 593 -29.62 8.52 -20.18
CA GLU A 593 -30.35 8.16 -21.40
C GLU A 593 -29.45 7.94 -22.61
N LYS A 594 -28.22 8.43 -22.60
CA LYS A 594 -27.23 8.26 -23.67
C LYS A 594 -26.37 7.02 -23.54
N ALA A 595 -26.35 6.39 -22.36
CA ALA A 595 -25.49 5.25 -22.08
C ALA A 595 -25.84 4.01 -22.91
N HIS A 596 -24.80 3.25 -23.32
CA HIS A 596 -25.01 1.95 -23.95
C HIS A 596 -25.72 0.97 -22.98
N PRO A 597 -26.60 0.07 -23.46
CA PRO A 597 -27.28 -0.91 -22.62
C PRO A 597 -26.38 -1.77 -21.73
N ASP A 598 -25.16 -2.07 -22.16
CA ASP A 598 -24.19 -2.84 -21.36
C ASP A 598 -23.72 -2.06 -20.13
N VAL A 599 -23.67 -0.73 -20.17
CA VAL A 599 -23.40 0.11 -19.00
C VAL A 599 -24.50 -0.04 -17.96
N MET A 600 -25.76 -0.12 -18.42
CA MET A 600 -26.91 -0.37 -17.53
C MET A 600 -26.81 -1.71 -16.82
N ASN A 601 -26.28 -2.74 -17.47
CA ASN A 601 -26.07 -4.05 -16.84
C ASN A 601 -25.00 -4.00 -15.72
N ILE A 602 -23.94 -3.21 -15.90
CA ILE A 602 -22.94 -2.98 -14.85
C ILE A 602 -23.56 -2.23 -13.68
N LEU A 603 -24.32 -1.17 -13.96
CA LEU A 603 -25.02 -0.41 -12.93
C LEU A 603 -25.99 -1.28 -12.13
N LEU A 604 -26.73 -2.18 -12.79
CA LEU A 604 -27.60 -3.15 -12.10
C LEU A 604 -26.80 -4.00 -11.10
N GLN A 605 -25.64 -4.50 -11.48
CA GLN A 605 -24.81 -5.28 -10.57
C GLN A 605 -24.34 -4.44 -9.36
N ILE A 606 -23.95 -3.19 -9.58
CA ILE A 606 -23.57 -2.28 -8.51
C ILE A 606 -24.74 -2.01 -7.55
N LEU A 607 -25.95 -1.77 -8.10
CA LEU A 607 -27.14 -1.47 -7.32
C LEU A 607 -27.68 -2.67 -6.52
N ASP A 608 -27.42 -3.90 -6.99
CA ASP A 608 -27.87 -5.13 -6.34
C ASP A 608 -26.89 -5.66 -5.30
N ASP A 609 -25.62 -5.81 -5.72
CA ASP A 609 -24.60 -6.50 -4.95
C ASP A 609 -23.66 -5.53 -4.23
N GLY A 610 -23.72 -4.24 -4.53
CA GLY A 610 -22.84 -3.23 -3.97
C GLY A 610 -21.38 -3.36 -4.43
N ARG A 611 -21.08 -4.25 -5.38
CA ARG A 611 -19.71 -4.55 -5.82
C ARG A 611 -19.68 -5.03 -7.27
N ILE A 612 -18.55 -4.82 -7.92
CA ILE A 612 -18.28 -5.36 -9.26
C ILE A 612 -16.90 -6.01 -9.30
N THR A 613 -16.72 -6.93 -10.23
CA THR A 613 -15.40 -7.51 -10.52
C THR A 613 -14.80 -6.80 -11.73
N ASP A 614 -13.60 -6.26 -11.59
CA ASP A 614 -12.88 -5.62 -12.69
C ASP A 614 -12.34 -6.68 -13.68
N ALA A 615 -11.80 -6.22 -14.80
CA ALA A 615 -11.24 -7.11 -15.83
C ALA A 615 -10.01 -7.90 -15.36
N GLN A 616 -9.37 -7.49 -14.26
CA GLN A 616 -8.25 -8.18 -13.64
C GLN A 616 -8.71 -9.20 -12.58
N GLY A 617 -10.02 -9.40 -12.40
CA GLY A 617 -10.60 -10.32 -11.42
C GLY A 617 -10.65 -9.78 -9.99
N ARG A 618 -10.39 -8.49 -9.77
CA ARG A 618 -10.45 -7.86 -8.45
C ARG A 618 -11.87 -7.37 -8.17
N THR A 619 -12.36 -7.59 -6.98
CA THR A 619 -13.66 -7.07 -6.52
C THR A 619 -13.50 -5.64 -6.04
N VAL A 620 -14.31 -4.73 -6.61
CA VAL A 620 -14.37 -3.32 -6.22
C VAL A 620 -15.68 -3.06 -5.50
N ASN A 621 -15.60 -2.55 -4.27
CA ASN A 621 -16.74 -2.31 -3.39
C ASN A 621 -17.28 -0.89 -3.55
N PHE A 622 -18.60 -0.75 -3.72
CA PHE A 622 -19.34 0.51 -3.87
C PHE A 622 -20.25 0.82 -2.68
N GLU A 623 -20.26 0.00 -1.62
CA GLU A 623 -21.19 0.15 -0.49
C GLU A 623 -21.13 1.52 0.18
N ASN A 624 -19.96 2.16 0.17
CA ASN A 624 -19.74 3.47 0.78
C ASN A 624 -19.93 4.64 -0.18
N THR A 625 -20.30 4.37 -1.44
CA THR A 625 -20.53 5.41 -2.44
C THR A 625 -21.99 5.86 -2.45
N VAL A 626 -22.22 7.07 -2.97
CA VAL A 626 -23.55 7.57 -3.31
C VAL A 626 -23.63 7.63 -4.85
N ILE A 627 -24.54 6.89 -5.43
CA ILE A 627 -24.73 6.83 -6.88
C ILE A 627 -25.85 7.79 -7.30
N VAL A 628 -25.53 8.71 -8.18
CA VAL A 628 -26.48 9.65 -8.74
C VAL A 628 -26.47 9.54 -10.26
N MET A 629 -27.62 9.33 -10.82
CA MET A 629 -27.86 9.32 -12.27
C MET A 629 -28.69 10.53 -12.63
N THR A 630 -28.30 11.32 -13.63
CA THR A 630 -29.12 12.45 -14.10
C THR A 630 -29.72 12.14 -15.47
N THR A 631 -30.91 12.63 -15.70
CA THR A 631 -31.58 12.55 -17.00
C THR A 631 -32.36 13.82 -17.31
N ASN A 632 -32.43 14.15 -18.59
CA ASN A 632 -33.30 15.21 -19.14
C ASN A 632 -34.57 14.64 -19.78
N ALA A 633 -34.80 13.32 -19.68
CA ALA A 633 -35.96 12.65 -20.31
C ALA A 633 -37.27 13.24 -19.82
N GLY A 634 -38.20 13.44 -20.73
CA GLY A 634 -39.52 14.01 -20.45
C GLY A 634 -39.61 15.52 -20.43
N SER A 635 -38.44 16.25 -20.52
CA SER A 635 -38.43 17.72 -20.51
C SER A 635 -38.73 18.37 -21.88
N ASP A 636 -38.52 17.65 -23.01
CA ASP A 636 -38.50 18.25 -24.35
C ASP A 636 -39.86 18.18 -25.10
N LYS A 637 -40.82 17.42 -24.61
CA LYS A 637 -42.11 17.25 -25.32
C LYS A 637 -43.19 18.23 -24.81
N ARG A 638 -43.26 19.41 -25.44
CA ARG A 638 -44.46 20.26 -25.39
C ARG A 638 -45.61 19.62 -26.17
N THR A 639 -46.10 18.47 -25.77
CA THR A 639 -47.36 17.93 -26.28
C THR A 639 -48.46 18.51 -25.42
N GLY A 640 -49.35 19.26 -26.06
CA GLY A 640 -50.57 19.80 -25.43
C GLY A 640 -51.31 18.69 -24.71
N SER A 641 -51.39 18.78 -23.39
CA SER A 641 -52.13 17.85 -22.57
C SER A 641 -53.60 18.24 -22.58
N VAL A 642 -54.46 17.32 -23.06
CA VAL A 642 -55.88 17.34 -22.85
C VAL A 642 -56.17 16.63 -21.53
N GLY A 643 -56.20 17.36 -20.43
CA GLY A 643 -56.51 16.83 -19.09
C GLY A 643 -56.85 17.97 -18.14
N PHE A 644 -58.09 18.10 -17.77
CA PHE A 644 -58.59 19.08 -16.80
C PHE A 644 -58.26 18.58 -15.39
N ASN A 645 -57.59 19.43 -14.54
CA ASN A 645 -57.37 19.32 -13.10
C ASN A 645 -56.05 18.76 -12.54
N MET A 646 -54.95 18.68 -13.28
CA MET A 646 -53.64 18.41 -12.66
C MET A 646 -52.78 19.66 -12.67
N SER A 647 -51.99 19.88 -11.60
CA SER A 647 -50.99 20.95 -11.56
C SER A 647 -49.90 20.69 -12.63
N ALA A 648 -49.26 21.78 -13.10
CA ALA A 648 -48.17 21.66 -14.10
C ALA A 648 -47.05 20.73 -13.62
N ASP A 649 -46.77 20.70 -12.30
CA ASP A 649 -45.74 19.86 -11.69
C ASP A 649 -46.13 18.37 -11.63
N GLU A 650 -47.38 18.03 -11.33
CA GLU A 650 -47.87 16.65 -11.34
C GLU A 650 -47.84 16.05 -12.74
N GLN A 651 -48.22 16.85 -13.77
CA GLN A 651 -48.09 16.45 -15.17
C GLN A 651 -46.61 16.25 -15.57
N GLY A 652 -45.74 17.08 -15.06
CA GLY A 652 -44.27 16.92 -15.25
C GLY A 652 -43.74 15.61 -14.67
N LYS A 653 -44.16 15.25 -13.46
CA LYS A 653 -43.77 14.00 -12.79
C LYS A 653 -44.27 12.77 -13.57
N GLU A 654 -45.52 12.74 -14.00
CA GLU A 654 -46.06 11.62 -14.79
C GLU A 654 -45.35 11.45 -16.14
N LYS A 655 -45.10 12.56 -16.84
CA LYS A 655 -44.35 12.54 -18.11
C LYS A 655 -42.91 12.03 -17.90
N ALA A 656 -42.27 12.45 -16.84
CA ALA A 656 -40.93 12.01 -16.49
C ALA A 656 -40.87 10.50 -16.19
N VAL A 657 -41.81 9.98 -15.40
CA VAL A 657 -41.92 8.54 -15.12
C VAL A 657 -42.19 7.75 -16.40
N LYS A 658 -43.07 8.25 -17.29
CA LYS A 658 -43.32 7.59 -18.57
C LYS A 658 -42.06 7.59 -19.45
N ALA A 659 -41.37 8.70 -19.55
CA ALA A 659 -40.12 8.80 -20.30
C ALA A 659 -39.01 7.89 -19.73
N LEU A 660 -38.91 7.75 -18.40
CA LEU A 660 -38.00 6.80 -17.78
C LEU A 660 -38.29 5.36 -18.17
N ASN A 661 -39.56 4.96 -18.17
CA ASN A 661 -40.02 3.62 -18.56
C ASN A 661 -39.78 3.32 -20.06
N ASP A 662 -39.60 4.35 -20.90
CA ASP A 662 -39.31 4.18 -22.34
C ASP A 662 -37.87 3.71 -22.59
N PHE A 663 -36.88 4.07 -21.72
CA PHE A 663 -35.50 3.71 -21.93
C PHE A 663 -34.86 2.86 -20.80
N LEU A 664 -35.42 2.90 -19.57
CA LEU A 664 -34.98 2.05 -18.47
C LEU A 664 -35.90 0.83 -18.32
N ARG A 665 -35.30 -0.33 -18.14
CA ARG A 665 -36.06 -1.55 -17.83
C ARG A 665 -36.71 -1.41 -16.44
N PRO A 666 -37.93 -1.96 -16.24
CA PRO A 666 -38.59 -1.93 -14.92
C PRO A 666 -37.73 -2.51 -13.80
N GLU A 667 -36.93 -3.51 -14.12
CA GLU A 667 -35.95 -4.10 -13.17
C GLU A 667 -34.96 -3.07 -12.65
N PHE A 668 -34.45 -2.20 -13.52
CA PHE A 668 -33.49 -1.14 -13.13
C PHE A 668 -34.17 -0.10 -12.21
N ILE A 669 -35.34 0.33 -12.57
CA ILE A 669 -36.13 1.33 -11.80
C ILE A 669 -36.41 0.83 -10.38
N ASN A 670 -36.72 -0.46 -10.22
CA ASN A 670 -37.03 -1.08 -8.93
C ASN A 670 -35.79 -1.26 -8.03
N ARG A 671 -34.57 -1.10 -8.55
CA ARG A 671 -33.32 -1.22 -7.77
C ARG A 671 -32.82 0.11 -7.25
N VAL A 672 -33.28 1.21 -7.82
CA VAL A 672 -32.93 2.57 -7.39
C VAL A 672 -33.72 2.93 -6.12
N ASP A 673 -33.05 3.53 -5.15
CA ASP A 673 -33.67 3.86 -3.87
C ASP A 673 -34.69 4.99 -3.99
N GLU A 674 -34.39 6.03 -4.78
CA GLU A 674 -35.31 7.19 -4.96
C GLU A 674 -35.16 7.79 -6.37
N ILE A 675 -36.31 8.12 -6.96
CA ILE A 675 -36.43 8.90 -8.21
C ILE A 675 -36.91 10.30 -7.83
N ILE A 676 -36.07 11.29 -8.07
CA ILE A 676 -36.28 12.65 -7.63
C ILE A 676 -36.52 13.57 -8.80
N TYR A 677 -37.65 14.22 -8.79
CA TYR A 677 -38.06 15.18 -9.81
C TYR A 677 -37.66 16.60 -9.41
N PHE A 678 -36.97 17.30 -10.31
CA PHE A 678 -36.55 18.69 -10.13
C PHE A 678 -37.57 19.60 -10.83
N HIS A 679 -38.16 20.53 -10.06
CA HIS A 679 -39.14 21.51 -10.53
C HIS A 679 -38.49 22.58 -11.42
N HIS A 680 -39.30 23.20 -12.27
CA HIS A 680 -38.85 24.38 -12.99
C HIS A 680 -38.61 25.55 -12.02
N LEU A 681 -37.55 26.31 -12.28
CA LEU A 681 -37.22 27.46 -11.46
C LEU A 681 -38.20 28.62 -11.75
N THR A 682 -38.69 29.26 -10.70
CA THR A 682 -39.49 30.49 -10.79
C THR A 682 -38.59 31.70 -10.92
N GLU A 683 -39.15 32.86 -11.28
CA GLU A 683 -38.36 34.10 -11.33
C GLU A 683 -37.78 34.52 -9.97
N GLU A 684 -38.54 34.27 -8.90
CA GLU A 684 -38.05 34.50 -7.52
C GLU A 684 -36.84 33.59 -7.20
N ASN A 685 -36.90 32.32 -7.65
CA ASN A 685 -35.75 31.39 -7.48
C ASN A 685 -34.53 31.88 -8.26
N ILE A 686 -34.73 32.42 -9.49
CA ILE A 686 -33.62 32.96 -10.30
C ILE A 686 -33.01 34.21 -9.63
N ARG A 687 -33.82 35.09 -8.99
CA ARG A 687 -33.31 36.19 -8.21
C ARG A 687 -32.41 35.73 -7.05
N ALA A 688 -32.90 34.78 -6.30
CA ALA A 688 -32.13 34.22 -5.17
C ALA A 688 -30.82 33.54 -5.65
N ILE A 689 -30.88 32.81 -6.78
CA ILE A 689 -29.68 32.18 -7.40
C ILE A 689 -28.69 33.25 -7.88
N ALA A 690 -29.18 34.33 -8.50
CA ALA A 690 -28.33 35.44 -8.92
C ALA A 690 -27.59 36.08 -7.75
N SER A 691 -28.27 36.30 -6.62
CA SER A 691 -27.66 36.79 -5.39
C SER A 691 -26.58 35.87 -4.86
N LEU A 692 -26.82 34.51 -4.84
CA LEU A 692 -25.81 33.55 -4.42
C LEU A 692 -24.58 33.52 -5.34
N MET A 693 -24.77 33.59 -6.66
CA MET A 693 -23.66 33.63 -7.62
C MET A 693 -22.81 34.88 -7.50
N LEU A 694 -23.45 36.07 -7.25
CA LEU A 694 -22.72 37.30 -6.96
C LEU A 694 -21.97 37.23 -5.63
N GLU A 695 -22.52 36.55 -4.62
CA GLU A 695 -21.85 36.33 -3.33
C GLU A 695 -20.63 35.39 -3.46
N ASP A 696 -20.74 34.34 -4.26
CA ASP A 696 -19.60 33.45 -4.58
C ASP A 696 -18.51 34.27 -5.31
N LEU A 697 -18.89 35.13 -6.26
CA LEU A 697 -17.96 36.03 -6.95
C LEU A 697 -17.31 37.06 -5.97
N ARG A 698 -18.09 37.63 -5.03
CA ARG A 698 -17.59 38.51 -3.98
C ARG A 698 -16.53 37.84 -3.13
N THR A 699 -16.77 36.59 -2.75
CA THR A 699 -15.83 35.80 -1.96
C THR A 699 -14.53 35.57 -2.73
N ALA A 700 -14.63 35.17 -3.99
CA ALA A 700 -13.47 34.96 -4.86
C ALA A 700 -12.65 36.23 -5.11
N MET A 701 -13.31 37.39 -5.20
CA MET A 701 -12.64 38.68 -5.34
C MET A 701 -12.00 39.15 -4.02
N ALA A 702 -12.64 38.90 -2.88
CA ALA A 702 -12.10 39.21 -1.57
C ALA A 702 -10.78 38.48 -1.28
N GLU A 703 -10.65 37.21 -1.73
CA GLU A 703 -9.39 36.43 -1.66
C GLU A 703 -8.25 37.09 -2.45
N ARG A 704 -8.58 37.90 -3.46
CA ARG A 704 -7.62 38.69 -4.25
C ARG A 704 -7.41 40.13 -3.72
N GLY A 705 -8.05 40.44 -2.59
CA GLY A 705 -7.92 41.75 -1.95
C GLY A 705 -8.82 42.86 -2.52
N THR A 706 -9.82 42.52 -3.34
CA THR A 706 -10.76 43.45 -3.95
C THR A 706 -12.17 43.20 -3.39
N ALA A 707 -12.82 44.27 -2.88
CA ALA A 707 -14.18 44.19 -2.39
C ALA A 707 -15.18 44.40 -3.53
N LEU A 708 -16.17 43.50 -3.67
CA LEU A 708 -17.27 43.63 -4.63
C LEU A 708 -18.56 44.06 -3.93
N THR A 709 -19.23 45.09 -4.48
CA THR A 709 -20.55 45.58 -4.03
C THR A 709 -21.50 45.70 -5.21
N TRP A 710 -22.78 45.55 -4.99
CA TRP A 710 -23.80 45.72 -6.04
C TRP A 710 -25.11 46.27 -5.50
N ASP A 711 -25.88 46.91 -6.39
CA ASP A 711 -27.20 47.40 -6.12
C ASP A 711 -28.29 46.36 -6.42
N GLU A 712 -29.46 46.45 -5.82
CA GLU A 712 -30.58 45.54 -6.05
C GLU A 712 -31.08 45.58 -7.52
N SER A 713 -30.85 46.68 -8.24
CA SER A 713 -31.07 46.81 -9.67
C SER A 713 -30.32 45.79 -10.51
N VAL A 714 -29.11 45.40 -10.08
CA VAL A 714 -28.29 44.37 -10.76
C VAL A 714 -28.93 42.99 -10.65
N ILE A 715 -29.41 42.63 -9.46
CA ILE A 715 -30.13 41.34 -9.24
C ILE A 715 -31.38 41.29 -10.08
N THR A 716 -32.15 42.36 -10.13
CA THR A 716 -33.37 42.45 -10.93
C THR A 716 -33.07 42.31 -12.43
N TYR A 717 -32.05 43.03 -12.94
CA TYR A 717 -31.60 42.91 -14.32
C TYR A 717 -31.15 41.49 -14.68
N LEU A 718 -30.35 40.88 -13.83
CA LEU A 718 -29.87 39.51 -14.03
C LEU A 718 -31.00 38.50 -14.00
N ALA A 719 -32.01 38.68 -13.12
CA ALA A 719 -33.14 37.82 -13.04
C ALA A 719 -34.06 37.92 -14.30
N GLU A 720 -34.39 39.15 -14.73
CA GLU A 720 -35.22 39.39 -15.91
C GLU A 720 -34.61 38.84 -17.20
N LYS A 721 -33.31 39.14 -17.46
CA LYS A 721 -32.63 38.71 -18.66
C LYS A 721 -32.11 37.27 -18.58
N GLY A 722 -31.79 36.78 -17.38
CA GLY A 722 -31.32 35.45 -17.13
C GLY A 722 -32.39 34.37 -17.07
N TYR A 723 -33.68 34.78 -16.86
CA TYR A 723 -34.79 33.83 -16.80
C TYR A 723 -35.02 33.14 -18.13
N SER A 724 -35.04 31.85 -18.12
CA SER A 724 -35.40 31.03 -19.26
C SER A 724 -36.03 29.73 -18.78
N ALA A 725 -37.31 29.51 -19.11
CA ALA A 725 -38.03 28.30 -18.78
C ALA A 725 -37.40 27.03 -19.41
N ALA A 726 -36.64 27.18 -20.51
CA ALA A 726 -35.99 26.07 -21.22
C ALA A 726 -34.57 25.73 -20.69
N TYR A 727 -33.81 26.74 -20.27
CA TYR A 727 -32.39 26.60 -19.94
C TYR A 727 -32.09 26.83 -18.45
N GLY A 728 -33.10 27.20 -17.64
CA GLY A 728 -32.94 27.42 -16.20
C GLY A 728 -31.78 28.35 -15.84
N ALA A 729 -31.07 28.05 -14.78
CA ALA A 729 -29.95 28.86 -14.27
C ALA A 729 -28.69 28.85 -15.17
N ARG A 730 -28.57 27.98 -16.18
CA ARG A 730 -27.44 28.02 -17.13
C ARG A 730 -27.39 29.32 -17.94
N ASN A 731 -28.56 29.86 -18.27
CA ASN A 731 -28.62 31.12 -18.99
C ASN A 731 -28.19 32.28 -18.09
N LEU A 732 -28.60 32.26 -16.83
CA LEU A 732 -28.12 33.23 -15.80
C LEU A 732 -26.61 33.19 -15.62
N GLN A 733 -26.02 32.03 -15.50
CA GLN A 733 -24.57 31.86 -15.37
C GLN A 733 -23.82 32.46 -16.56
N ARG A 734 -24.26 32.19 -17.79
CA ARG A 734 -23.66 32.79 -18.99
C ARG A 734 -23.80 34.31 -19.03
N LEU A 735 -24.94 34.82 -18.55
CA LEU A 735 -25.18 36.26 -18.48
C LEU A 735 -24.25 36.93 -17.46
N ILE A 736 -24.11 36.33 -16.27
CA ILE A 736 -23.17 36.79 -15.23
C ILE A 736 -21.74 36.78 -15.78
N GLN A 737 -21.32 35.72 -16.42
CA GLN A 737 -20.00 35.62 -17.00
C GLN A 737 -19.74 36.75 -18.00
N LYS A 738 -20.68 36.97 -18.93
CA LYS A 738 -20.52 37.92 -20.02
C LYS A 738 -20.67 39.38 -19.57
N ASP A 739 -21.70 39.69 -18.76
CA ASP A 739 -22.06 41.08 -18.44
C ASP A 739 -21.44 41.56 -17.14
N VAL A 740 -20.98 40.64 -16.24
CA VAL A 740 -20.38 40.99 -14.95
C VAL A 740 -18.90 40.65 -14.93
N GLU A 741 -18.53 39.33 -15.10
CA GLU A 741 -17.14 38.90 -14.97
C GLU A 741 -16.24 39.51 -16.04
N ASP A 742 -16.66 39.53 -17.31
CA ASP A 742 -15.92 40.12 -18.41
C ASP A 742 -15.73 41.66 -18.20
N ALA A 743 -16.79 42.32 -17.70
CA ALA A 743 -16.72 43.77 -17.43
C ALA A 743 -15.78 44.09 -16.25
N ILE A 744 -15.83 43.29 -15.16
CA ILE A 744 -14.91 43.40 -14.03
C ILE A 744 -13.48 43.09 -14.47
N ALA A 745 -13.28 42.06 -15.27
CA ALA A 745 -11.94 41.69 -15.74
C ALA A 745 -11.32 42.79 -16.61
N THR A 746 -12.13 43.43 -17.48
CA THR A 746 -11.68 44.53 -18.31
C THR A 746 -11.27 45.73 -17.45
N GLU A 747 -12.08 46.10 -16.46
CA GLU A 747 -11.80 47.21 -15.57
C GLU A 747 -10.55 47.00 -14.71
N ILE A 748 -10.37 45.76 -14.18
CA ILE A 748 -9.17 45.37 -13.43
C ILE A 748 -7.93 45.44 -14.31
N ILE A 749 -8.00 45.01 -15.58
CA ILE A 749 -6.85 44.99 -16.50
C ILE A 749 -6.50 46.43 -16.94
N ASP A 750 -7.49 47.25 -17.23
CA ASP A 750 -7.27 48.62 -17.68
C ASP A 750 -6.71 49.53 -16.56
N HIS A 751 -7.01 49.23 -15.30
CA HIS A 751 -6.53 49.98 -14.12
C HIS A 751 -5.32 49.35 -13.42
N LEU A 752 -4.51 48.55 -14.11
CA LEU A 752 -3.31 47.82 -13.62
C LEU A 752 -2.26 48.70 -12.88
N LYS A 753 -2.38 50.02 -12.85
CA LYS A 753 -1.45 50.94 -12.15
C LYS A 753 -1.92 51.37 -10.76
N GLY A 754 -3.11 51.01 -10.31
CA GLY A 754 -3.59 51.24 -8.95
C GLY A 754 -4.66 50.19 -8.65
N ALA A 755 -4.33 49.19 -7.82
CA ALA A 755 -5.28 48.16 -7.44
C ALA A 755 -6.57 48.80 -6.92
N ALA A 756 -7.65 48.75 -7.69
CA ALA A 756 -8.97 49.18 -7.23
C ALA A 756 -9.34 48.31 -6.02
N LYS A 757 -9.49 48.92 -4.86
CA LYS A 757 -9.80 48.24 -3.61
C LYS A 757 -11.28 47.86 -3.53
N THR A 758 -12.12 48.55 -4.28
CA THR A 758 -13.57 48.31 -4.27
C THR A 758 -14.13 48.43 -5.70
N VAL A 759 -14.91 47.42 -6.08
CA VAL A 759 -15.61 47.40 -7.36
C VAL A 759 -17.12 47.41 -7.08
N GLY A 760 -17.83 48.41 -7.61
CA GLY A 760 -19.27 48.54 -7.50
C GLY A 760 -19.95 48.19 -8.81
N LEU A 761 -21.06 47.43 -8.76
CA LEU A 761 -21.91 47.13 -9.91
C LEU A 761 -23.20 47.92 -9.81
N THR A 762 -23.59 48.62 -10.90
CA THR A 762 -24.87 49.30 -11.02
C THR A 762 -25.45 49.08 -12.42
N VAL A 763 -26.74 49.34 -12.60
CA VAL A 763 -27.40 49.28 -13.90
C VAL A 763 -27.66 50.68 -14.43
N GLN A 764 -27.07 51.06 -15.58
CA GLN A 764 -27.33 52.30 -16.30
C GLN A 764 -27.73 51.99 -17.75
N ASP A 765 -28.75 52.62 -18.25
CA ASP A 765 -29.27 52.44 -19.63
C ASP A 765 -29.50 50.99 -20.02
N GLY A 766 -29.94 50.16 -19.08
CA GLY A 766 -30.24 48.74 -19.33
C GLY A 766 -28.98 47.85 -19.56
N LYS A 767 -27.80 48.28 -19.04
CA LYS A 767 -26.55 47.54 -19.02
C LYS A 767 -25.91 47.63 -17.64
N ILE A 768 -25.16 46.58 -17.29
CA ILE A 768 -24.34 46.59 -16.05
C ILE A 768 -23.10 47.46 -16.31
N VAL A 769 -22.88 48.41 -15.42
CA VAL A 769 -21.71 49.28 -15.41
C VAL A 769 -20.88 48.98 -14.16
N VAL A 770 -19.58 48.83 -14.35
CA VAL A 770 -18.61 48.57 -13.30
C VAL A 770 -18.01 49.91 -12.87
N LEU A 771 -18.06 50.22 -11.59
CA LEU A 771 -17.47 51.41 -10.97
C LEU A 771 -16.30 50.95 -10.10
N ALA A 772 -15.07 51.21 -10.52
CA ALA A 772 -13.86 50.91 -9.74
C ALA A 772 -13.50 52.12 -8.89
N VAL A 773 -13.34 51.94 -7.55
CA VAL A 773 -12.97 52.97 -6.58
C VAL A 773 -11.71 52.58 -5.80
#